data_7cde7443ebb007be1d92c8a76bab5194
#
_entry.id   7cde7443ebb007be1d92c8a76bab5194
#
_cell.length_a   1.000
_cell.length_b   1.000
_cell.length_c   1.000
_cell.angle_alpha   90.00
_cell.angle_beta   90.00
_cell.angle_gamma   90.00
#
_symmetry.space_group_name_H-M   'P 1'
#
loop_
_entity.id
_entity.type
_entity.pdbx_description
1 polymer ?
#
loop_
_entity_poly.entity_id
_entity_poly.type
_entity_poly.pdbx_seq_one_letter_code
_entity_poly.pdbx_strand_id
1 'polypeptide(L)'
;MIFPVLPFLVGSIVLSANTQNATEKNSTSASATESATTEKTSSSTDNKAPEQSKEPPHDPEGVKPPEGFQWKIWAKEPLVADPVAFTVLNDGSLMVVESERQDRGVEDNRYSPWWLMEDLRARTVEDRLAIYTKWASKRVNGMDWYTKYADRVKHVTDTKSGGVADTAVNFSGDLREPLDGTAAGVLQVGDSVFVTCIPNLWRFQDKDGDGVAEVREKMFTGFGVKTSLRGHDMHGLVLGMDGRLYWSIGDRGYNVRTKEGAVLQDAARGAVFRCELDGSNLEVVFRGLRNPQELAFNDLGDLFTVDNNSDGGDKARIEYLPDGGDVGWEMHYQTLEGANKRGPWDQEHEWFMFDPTDVVQPAWLTPPVAHLTDGPSGLVAYPGVGFPEKYNGAMFVCDFLGGDAYSQIWSFKLEPKGAGYEMKDAEVFLREVLPTDVDFGTDGCMWVTDWFDGWTSDGTGRLYRVWQPESFEKSKAAGGADILKKGFRGADTSDLLAWLDHADRRVRQGAHLELAARGGAAIDSLVALTHNFQTPERARLHGLWALGVVARKFGGTTTGDKACDELMQLAADPDSELKAQATRALGDSRCAKALDLLRAMTLDENPRARAYACAALGRLQDKEAIANLTAVLWENDNADPWLRQAATTALARIGDRAKLEVMAADQFPQVRLGALLALRQMRDPAIGRLLFDSEATIALEAARAIYDLNIESQMPMLAALGDRFCDH
;
A
#
# COMPACT_ATOMS: atom_id res chain seq x y z
N MET A 1 14.72 -18.96 35.82
CA MET A 1 15.55 -17.93 36.48
C MET A 1 14.94 -16.60 36.07
N ILE A 2 14.41 -15.88 37.02
CA ILE A 2 13.73 -14.60 36.81
C ILE A 2 14.83 -13.53 36.95
N PHE A 3 15.14 -12.80 35.91
CA PHE A 3 15.98 -11.60 35.97
C PHE A 3 15.09 -10.35 36.02
N PRO A 4 15.39 -9.39 36.90
CA PRO A 4 14.63 -8.16 36.96
C PRO A 4 14.98 -7.24 35.80
N VAL A 5 13.95 -6.67 35.18
CA VAL A 5 14.05 -5.62 34.16
C VAL A 5 14.41 -4.31 34.88
N LEU A 6 15.58 -3.75 34.61
CA LEU A 6 15.91 -2.37 34.95
C LEU A 6 15.33 -1.43 33.88
N PRO A 7 14.69 -0.32 34.27
CA PRO A 7 14.30 0.69 33.33
C PRO A 7 15.50 1.56 32.93
N PHE A 8 15.84 1.59 31.67
CA PHE A 8 16.82 2.54 31.12
C PHE A 8 16.18 3.90 30.88
N LEU A 9 16.66 4.91 31.53
CA LEU A 9 16.45 6.33 31.20
C LEU A 9 17.37 6.68 30.03
N VAL A 10 16.79 6.95 28.87
CA VAL A 10 17.50 7.64 27.78
C VAL A 10 17.21 9.12 27.93
N GLY A 11 18.20 9.86 28.41
CA GLY A 11 18.10 11.31 28.54
C GLY A 11 18.22 11.99 27.17
N SER A 12 17.27 12.88 26.89
CA SER A 12 17.28 13.73 25.72
C SER A 12 18.45 14.71 25.78
N ILE A 13 19.38 14.67 24.83
CA ILE A 13 20.40 15.70 24.65
C ILE A 13 19.77 16.83 23.82
N VAL A 14 19.39 17.92 24.51
CA VAL A 14 19.00 19.18 23.87
C VAL A 14 20.27 19.99 23.66
N LEU A 15 20.68 20.14 22.42
CA LEU A 15 21.68 21.14 22.02
C LEU A 15 20.98 22.49 21.85
N SER A 16 21.16 23.39 22.83
CA SER A 16 20.68 24.76 22.77
C SER A 16 21.59 25.59 21.85
N ALA A 17 21.04 26.06 20.75
CA ALA A 17 21.62 27.18 20.01
C ALA A 17 20.92 28.48 20.41
N ASN A 18 21.69 29.39 21.05
CA ASN A 18 21.31 30.73 21.40
C ASN A 18 21.10 31.59 20.15
N THR A 19 19.97 32.28 20.07
CA THR A 19 19.91 33.63 19.48
C THR A 19 18.93 34.52 20.24
N GLN A 20 19.41 35.71 20.58
CA GLN A 20 18.80 36.73 21.40
C GLN A 20 17.80 37.64 20.65
N ASN A 21 16.95 38.27 21.49
CA ASN A 21 16.27 39.58 21.33
C ASN A 21 14.92 39.57 20.61
N ALA A 22 13.93 40.26 21.05
CA ALA A 22 13.62 41.17 22.16
C ALA A 22 12.14 41.58 22.09
N THR A 23 11.64 41.92 23.23
CA THR A 23 10.71 42.98 23.70
C THR A 23 9.21 42.74 23.67
N GLU A 24 8.70 42.60 24.89
CA GLU A 24 7.71 43.40 25.64
C GLU A 24 6.33 43.70 25.00
N LYS A 25 5.24 43.44 25.65
CA LYS A 25 4.62 44.09 26.83
C LYS A 25 3.30 43.47 27.28
N ASN A 26 3.19 43.29 28.57
CA ASN A 26 2.09 43.62 29.53
C ASN A 26 0.61 43.41 29.14
N SER A 27 -0.27 42.94 29.99
CA SER A 27 -0.43 43.11 31.46
C SER A 27 -1.66 42.36 32.00
N THR A 28 -1.54 41.91 33.26
CA THR A 28 -2.50 41.93 34.37
C THR A 28 -3.82 41.17 34.27
N SER A 29 -4.32 40.49 35.24
CA SER A 29 -4.10 40.27 36.68
C SER A 29 -5.24 39.48 37.27
N ALA A 30 -4.91 38.66 38.25
CA ALA A 30 -5.53 38.43 39.57
C ALA A 30 -6.89 37.68 39.58
N SER A 31 -7.21 36.84 40.50
CA SER A 31 -6.75 36.37 41.82
C SER A 31 -7.70 35.32 42.32
N ALA A 32 -7.19 34.23 42.91
CA ALA A 32 -7.37 33.72 44.27
C ALA A 32 -8.83 33.51 44.77
N THR A 33 -9.19 32.48 45.40
CA THR A 33 -8.77 31.86 46.66
C THR A 33 -9.59 30.58 46.96
N GLU A 34 -8.92 29.57 47.55
CA GLU A 34 -9.25 28.71 48.70
C GLU A 34 -10.69 28.13 48.88
N SER A 35 -10.98 26.97 49.33
CA SER A 35 -10.30 26.01 50.28
C SER A 35 -11.08 24.70 50.40
N ALA A 36 -10.35 23.62 50.60
CA ALA A 36 -10.48 22.45 51.49
C ALA A 36 -11.87 21.87 51.84
N THR A 37 -12.09 20.60 51.75
CA THR A 37 -11.82 19.49 52.69
C THR A 37 -12.59 18.22 52.31
N THR A 38 -11.86 17.12 52.31
CA THR A 38 -12.17 15.72 52.62
C THR A 38 -13.60 15.19 52.60
N GLU A 39 -13.83 14.07 51.84
CA GLU A 39 -14.16 12.79 52.46
C GLU A 39 -14.12 11.62 51.43
N LYS A 40 -13.57 10.51 51.85
CA LYS A 40 -13.49 9.23 51.14
C LYS A 40 -14.85 8.57 51.07
N THR A 41 -15.28 8.15 49.90
CA THR A 41 -16.13 6.95 49.75
C THR A 41 -15.77 6.23 48.45
N SER A 42 -15.44 4.96 48.60
CA SER A 42 -15.25 4.00 47.55
C SER A 42 -16.55 3.77 46.77
N SER A 43 -16.52 3.93 45.46
CA SER A 43 -17.54 3.32 44.60
C SER A 43 -16.87 2.87 43.28
N SER A 44 -17.09 1.60 42.98
CA SER A 44 -16.78 0.94 41.72
C SER A 44 -17.23 1.79 40.53
N THR A 45 -16.29 2.23 39.71
CA THR A 45 -16.61 2.85 38.45
C THR A 45 -16.63 1.75 37.36
N ASP A 46 -17.87 1.41 36.97
CA ASP A 46 -18.12 0.82 35.66
C ASP A 46 -17.48 1.72 34.59
N ASN A 47 -16.50 1.20 33.88
CA ASN A 47 -15.99 1.81 32.69
C ASN A 47 -17.09 1.71 31.59
N LYS A 48 -18.02 2.65 31.60
CA LYS A 48 -18.76 2.97 30.37
C LYS A 48 -17.77 3.58 29.39
N ALA A 49 -17.71 3.00 28.20
CA ALA A 49 -17.16 3.67 27.02
C ALA A 49 -17.75 5.10 26.95
N PRO A 50 -16.99 6.10 26.47
CA PRO A 50 -17.52 7.44 26.30
C PRO A 50 -18.81 7.34 25.49
N GLU A 51 -19.88 7.91 26.01
CA GLU A 51 -21.17 8.03 25.34
C GLU A 51 -20.88 8.79 24.04
N GLN A 52 -20.95 8.07 22.92
CA GLN A 52 -20.92 8.70 21.61
C GLN A 52 -22.04 9.73 21.59
N SER A 53 -21.70 10.99 21.34
CA SER A 53 -22.67 12.01 21.00
C SER A 53 -23.52 11.44 19.88
N LYS A 54 -24.83 11.33 20.06
CA LYS A 54 -25.74 10.98 18.98
C LYS A 54 -25.64 12.11 17.95
N GLU A 55 -24.85 11.88 16.91
CA GLU A 55 -24.83 12.75 15.76
C GLU A 55 -26.22 12.82 15.12
N PRO A 56 -26.59 13.95 14.52
CA PRO A 56 -27.84 14.03 13.78
C PRO A 56 -27.84 12.95 12.68
N PRO A 57 -28.99 12.33 12.37
CA PRO A 57 -29.06 11.33 11.31
C PRO A 57 -28.58 11.95 9.99
N HIS A 58 -27.77 11.18 9.27
CA HIS A 58 -27.27 11.54 7.95
C HIS A 58 -28.41 11.98 7.02
N ASP A 59 -28.27 13.15 6.41
CA ASP A 59 -29.18 13.62 5.37
C ASP A 59 -28.74 13.02 4.02
N PRO A 60 -29.50 12.10 3.41
CA PRO A 60 -29.15 11.50 2.14
C PRO A 60 -29.10 12.52 0.98
N GLU A 61 -29.57 13.74 1.18
CA GLU A 61 -29.42 14.85 0.24
C GLU A 61 -28.16 15.69 0.52
N GLY A 62 -27.35 15.28 1.50
CA GLY A 62 -26.16 16.02 1.97
C GLY A 62 -24.93 15.95 1.10
N VAL A 63 -24.80 14.92 0.22
CA VAL A 63 -23.60 14.75 -0.63
C VAL A 63 -23.30 15.99 -1.48
N LYS A 64 -22.08 16.52 -1.36
CA LYS A 64 -21.69 17.80 -2.00
C LYS A 64 -20.48 17.60 -2.92
N PRO A 65 -20.70 17.31 -4.21
CA PRO A 65 -19.66 17.34 -5.23
C PRO A 65 -19.28 18.78 -5.61
N PRO A 66 -18.15 18.97 -6.35
CA PRO A 66 -17.79 20.26 -6.91
C PRO A 66 -18.89 20.87 -7.82
N GLU A 67 -18.84 22.21 -7.97
CA GLU A 67 -19.76 22.90 -8.89
C GLU A 67 -19.72 22.30 -10.31
N GLY A 68 -20.89 22.11 -10.90
CA GLY A 68 -21.07 21.52 -12.24
C GLY A 68 -21.10 20.00 -12.27
N PHE A 69 -20.88 19.32 -11.16
CA PHE A 69 -21.09 17.88 -11.05
C PHE A 69 -22.52 17.56 -10.63
N GLN A 70 -22.97 16.37 -11.02
CA GLN A 70 -24.23 15.77 -10.64
C GLN A 70 -23.97 14.44 -9.95
N TRP A 71 -24.94 13.99 -9.16
CA TRP A 71 -24.87 12.73 -8.46
C TRP A 71 -26.26 12.11 -8.28
N LYS A 72 -26.28 10.80 -8.03
CA LYS A 72 -27.48 10.06 -7.64
C LYS A 72 -27.14 8.86 -6.79
N ILE A 73 -28.07 8.42 -5.95
CA ILE A 73 -28.03 7.09 -5.34
C ILE A 73 -28.34 6.08 -6.42
N TRP A 74 -27.43 5.13 -6.68
CA TRP A 74 -27.62 4.07 -7.65
C TRP A 74 -28.11 2.77 -7.01
N ALA A 75 -27.62 2.46 -5.79
CA ALA A 75 -28.11 1.35 -4.98
C ALA A 75 -28.14 1.75 -3.50
N LYS A 76 -29.03 1.13 -2.75
CA LYS A 76 -29.12 1.25 -1.31
C LYS A 76 -29.75 -0.02 -0.72
N GLU A 77 -29.93 -0.08 0.58
CA GLU A 77 -30.60 -1.16 1.25
C GLU A 77 -32.01 -1.43 0.67
N PRO A 78 -32.42 -2.68 0.50
CA PRO A 78 -31.76 -3.94 0.91
C PRO A 78 -30.80 -4.51 -0.15
N LEU A 79 -30.57 -3.84 -1.28
CA LEU A 79 -29.68 -4.33 -2.35
C LEU A 79 -28.22 -4.32 -1.88
N VAL A 80 -27.83 -3.25 -1.18
CA VAL A 80 -26.50 -3.05 -0.61
C VAL A 80 -26.63 -2.69 0.86
N ALA A 81 -25.82 -3.34 1.71
CA ALA A 81 -25.75 -3.09 3.15
C ALA A 81 -24.31 -3.22 3.63
N ASP A 82 -23.88 -2.32 4.53
CA ASP A 82 -22.53 -2.30 5.08
C ASP A 82 -21.41 -2.49 4.01
N PRO A 83 -21.38 -1.70 2.91
CA PRO A 83 -20.44 -1.87 1.83
C PRO A 83 -19.02 -1.44 2.24
N VAL A 84 -18.03 -2.29 2.02
CA VAL A 84 -16.62 -2.04 2.37
C VAL A 84 -15.79 -1.70 1.14
N ALA A 85 -15.94 -2.49 0.07
CA ALA A 85 -15.19 -2.34 -1.17
C ALA A 85 -16.04 -2.76 -2.37
N PHE A 86 -15.68 -2.33 -3.57
CA PHE A 86 -16.37 -2.75 -4.78
C PHE A 86 -15.44 -2.71 -6.00
N THR A 87 -15.88 -3.30 -7.10
CA THR A 87 -15.27 -3.11 -8.42
C THR A 87 -16.37 -3.00 -9.47
N VAL A 88 -16.18 -2.10 -10.44
CA VAL A 88 -17.09 -1.94 -11.57
C VAL A 88 -16.72 -2.92 -12.67
N LEU A 89 -17.67 -3.76 -13.05
CA LEU A 89 -17.48 -4.75 -14.09
C LEU A 89 -17.56 -4.11 -15.50
N ASN A 90 -17.03 -4.82 -16.49
CA ASN A 90 -17.00 -4.31 -17.87
C ASN A 90 -18.39 -4.10 -18.50
N ASP A 91 -19.42 -4.71 -17.96
CA ASP A 91 -20.81 -4.51 -18.40
C ASP A 91 -21.53 -3.38 -17.66
N GLY A 92 -20.88 -2.76 -16.68
CA GLY A 92 -21.43 -1.68 -15.86
C GLY A 92 -22.16 -2.13 -14.59
N SER A 93 -22.22 -3.44 -14.32
CA SER A 93 -22.64 -3.98 -13.03
C SER A 93 -21.51 -3.92 -12.00
N LEU A 94 -21.79 -4.22 -10.75
CA LEU A 94 -20.78 -4.12 -9.66
C LEU A 94 -20.68 -5.40 -8.86
N MET A 95 -19.44 -5.77 -8.48
CA MET A 95 -19.20 -6.66 -7.36
C MET A 95 -18.99 -5.81 -6.11
N VAL A 96 -19.82 -6.00 -5.08
CA VAL A 96 -19.80 -5.23 -3.84
C VAL A 96 -19.51 -6.15 -2.68
N VAL A 97 -18.49 -5.84 -1.90
CA VAL A 97 -18.15 -6.53 -0.65
C VAL A 97 -18.95 -5.93 0.48
N GLU A 98 -19.69 -6.74 1.20
CA GLU A 98 -20.45 -6.37 2.40
C GLU A 98 -19.88 -7.04 3.64
N SER A 99 -19.73 -6.29 4.74
CA SER A 99 -19.27 -6.83 6.02
C SER A 99 -20.32 -6.71 7.12
N GLU A 100 -20.97 -7.83 7.43
CA GLU A 100 -21.77 -7.98 8.65
C GLU A 100 -20.92 -8.28 9.90
N ARG A 101 -19.63 -8.62 9.73
CA ARG A 101 -18.76 -9.16 10.79
C ARG A 101 -17.88 -8.12 11.45
N GLN A 102 -17.85 -6.89 10.99
CA GLN A 102 -16.93 -5.85 11.41
C GLN A 102 -16.79 -5.72 12.95
N ASP A 103 -17.83 -5.91 13.72
CA ASP A 103 -17.85 -5.88 15.21
C ASP A 103 -18.55 -7.08 15.84
N ARG A 104 -18.92 -8.09 15.05
CA ARG A 104 -19.76 -9.25 15.43
C ARG A 104 -19.13 -10.59 15.09
N GLY A 105 -17.85 -10.67 14.82
CA GLY A 105 -17.14 -11.89 14.44
C GLY A 105 -15.67 -11.67 14.16
N VAL A 106 -15.24 -10.41 14.05
CA VAL A 106 -13.84 -9.99 13.88
C VAL A 106 -13.31 -9.36 15.15
N GLU A 107 -12.19 -9.86 15.63
CA GLU A 107 -11.57 -9.42 16.88
C GLU A 107 -10.72 -8.16 16.73
N ASP A 108 -10.54 -7.48 17.90
CA ASP A 108 -9.76 -6.28 18.03
C ASP A 108 -9.05 -6.27 19.38
N ASN A 109 -7.75 -6.06 19.41
CA ASN A 109 -6.93 -6.06 20.62
C ASN A 109 -7.31 -4.95 21.60
N ARG A 110 -7.92 -3.86 21.14
CA ARG A 110 -8.43 -2.78 22.01
C ARG A 110 -9.52 -3.27 22.97
N TYR A 111 -10.30 -4.26 22.53
CA TYR A 111 -11.42 -4.82 23.29
C TYR A 111 -11.14 -6.21 23.87
N SER A 112 -9.94 -6.75 23.63
CA SER A 112 -9.55 -8.11 24.01
C SER A 112 -8.16 -8.16 24.67
N PRO A 113 -7.88 -7.34 25.69
CA PRO A 113 -6.53 -7.19 26.26
C PRO A 113 -6.01 -8.46 26.96
N TRP A 114 -6.89 -9.41 27.32
CA TRP A 114 -6.53 -10.62 28.07
C TRP A 114 -5.62 -11.59 27.31
N TRP A 115 -5.54 -11.53 26.00
CA TRP A 115 -4.67 -12.38 25.19
C TRP A 115 -3.48 -11.64 24.53
N LEU A 116 -3.32 -10.34 24.76
CA LEU A 116 -2.34 -9.50 24.07
C LEU A 116 -0.94 -10.14 24.01
N MET A 117 -0.45 -10.68 25.13
CA MET A 117 0.87 -11.31 25.18
C MET A 117 0.96 -12.61 24.36
N GLU A 118 -0.16 -13.30 24.15
CA GLU A 118 -0.23 -14.49 23.29
C GLU A 118 -0.28 -14.05 21.83
N ASP A 119 -1.06 -13.04 21.51
CA ASP A 119 -1.17 -12.45 20.19
C ASP A 119 0.19 -11.91 19.70
N LEU A 120 0.92 -11.18 20.55
CA LEU A 120 2.28 -10.71 20.25
C LEU A 120 3.26 -11.85 19.92
N ARG A 121 3.04 -13.05 20.47
CA ARG A 121 3.86 -14.25 20.21
C ARG A 121 3.42 -15.06 19.01
N ALA A 122 2.21 -14.86 18.50
CA ALA A 122 1.69 -15.61 17.36
C ALA A 122 2.60 -15.44 16.14
N ARG A 123 2.80 -16.53 15.39
CA ARG A 123 3.63 -16.60 14.18
C ARG A 123 2.90 -17.19 12.98
N THR A 124 1.76 -17.81 13.23
CA THR A 124 0.92 -18.45 12.21
C THR A 124 -0.56 -18.16 12.46
N VAL A 125 -1.39 -18.38 11.47
CA VAL A 125 -2.86 -18.24 11.62
C VAL A 125 -3.44 -19.33 12.54
N GLU A 126 -2.77 -20.48 12.64
CA GLU A 126 -3.12 -21.56 13.59
C GLU A 126 -2.90 -21.12 15.04
N ASP A 127 -1.84 -20.33 15.32
CA ASP A 127 -1.63 -19.73 16.65
C ASP A 127 -2.79 -18.80 16.99
N ARG A 128 -3.25 -17.97 16.05
CA ARG A 128 -4.41 -17.10 16.24
C ARG A 128 -5.69 -17.91 16.51
N LEU A 129 -5.91 -19.00 15.78
CA LEU A 129 -7.05 -19.88 16.05
C LEU A 129 -6.96 -20.52 17.44
N ALA A 130 -5.79 -20.93 17.86
CA ALA A 130 -5.57 -21.49 19.19
C ALA A 130 -5.88 -20.45 20.29
N ILE A 131 -5.51 -19.19 20.10
CA ILE A 131 -5.85 -18.08 21.00
C ILE A 131 -7.38 -17.91 21.07
N TYR A 132 -8.08 -17.82 19.94
CA TYR A 132 -9.52 -17.67 19.90
C TYR A 132 -10.24 -18.85 20.58
N THR A 133 -9.81 -20.08 20.30
CA THR A 133 -10.34 -21.29 20.93
C THR A 133 -10.15 -21.29 22.45
N LYS A 134 -8.95 -20.95 22.92
CA LYS A 134 -8.62 -20.89 24.35
C LYS A 134 -9.47 -19.89 25.10
N TRP A 135 -9.71 -18.74 24.50
CA TRP A 135 -10.42 -17.61 25.13
C TRP A 135 -11.88 -17.50 24.70
N ALA A 136 -12.43 -18.48 24.00
CA ALA A 136 -13.81 -18.49 23.50
C ALA A 136 -14.85 -18.20 24.57
N SER A 137 -14.62 -18.65 25.82
CA SER A 137 -15.51 -18.38 26.96
C SER A 137 -15.66 -16.91 27.34
N LYS A 138 -14.80 -16.04 26.82
CA LYS A 138 -14.92 -14.58 26.97
C LYS A 138 -15.94 -13.96 26.02
N ARG A 139 -16.39 -14.71 25.00
CA ARG A 139 -17.40 -14.28 24.03
C ARG A 139 -18.76 -14.88 24.34
N VAL A 140 -19.81 -14.13 24.08
CA VAL A 140 -21.18 -14.63 24.13
C VAL A 140 -21.31 -15.77 23.12
N ASN A 141 -21.81 -16.94 23.54
CA ASN A 141 -21.91 -18.16 22.74
C ASN A 141 -20.55 -18.81 22.34
N GLY A 142 -19.44 -18.42 22.95
CA GLY A 142 -18.15 -19.06 22.71
C GLY A 142 -17.67 -18.96 21.25
N MET A 143 -17.28 -20.06 20.65
CA MET A 143 -16.81 -20.11 19.24
C MET A 143 -17.90 -19.76 18.23
N ASP A 144 -19.18 -19.92 18.55
CA ASP A 144 -20.28 -19.56 17.64
C ASP A 144 -20.34 -18.04 17.37
N TRP A 145 -19.73 -17.23 18.25
CA TRP A 145 -19.63 -15.79 18.03
C TRP A 145 -18.88 -15.46 16.74
N TYR A 146 -17.86 -16.26 16.39
CA TYR A 146 -17.03 -16.05 15.19
C TYR A 146 -17.71 -16.44 13.88
N THR A 147 -18.77 -17.25 13.94
CA THR A 147 -19.38 -17.86 12.74
C THR A 147 -20.85 -17.49 12.54
N LYS A 148 -21.40 -16.66 13.44
CA LYS A 148 -22.82 -16.30 13.42
C LYS A 148 -23.18 -15.39 12.25
N TYR A 149 -22.33 -14.40 11.96
CA TYR A 149 -22.51 -13.45 10.87
C TYR A 149 -21.54 -13.78 9.73
N ALA A 150 -21.81 -13.28 8.54
CA ALA A 150 -21.03 -13.58 7.36
C ALA A 150 -20.79 -12.34 6.50
N ASP A 151 -19.56 -12.16 6.06
CA ASP A 151 -19.26 -11.25 4.97
C ASP A 151 -19.54 -11.93 3.63
N ARG A 152 -19.80 -11.17 2.60
CA ARG A 152 -20.11 -11.69 1.27
C ARG A 152 -19.77 -10.71 0.16
N VAL A 153 -19.65 -11.23 -1.05
CA VAL A 153 -19.59 -10.42 -2.27
C VAL A 153 -20.94 -10.53 -2.98
N LYS A 154 -21.56 -9.41 -3.26
CA LYS A 154 -22.79 -9.35 -4.03
C LYS A 154 -22.52 -8.89 -5.46
N HIS A 155 -23.17 -9.52 -6.43
CA HIS A 155 -23.30 -9.01 -7.78
C HIS A 155 -24.54 -8.13 -7.86
N VAL A 156 -24.35 -6.83 -8.07
CA VAL A 156 -25.40 -5.81 -8.06
C VAL A 156 -25.60 -5.27 -9.48
N THR A 157 -26.85 -5.30 -9.98
CA THR A 157 -27.12 -5.01 -11.39
C THR A 157 -28.35 -4.11 -11.57
N ASP A 158 -28.36 -3.34 -12.68
CA ASP A 158 -29.51 -2.64 -13.23
C ASP A 158 -30.06 -3.42 -14.43
N THR A 159 -30.88 -4.45 -14.17
CA THR A 159 -31.38 -5.36 -15.19
C THR A 159 -32.41 -4.68 -16.13
N LYS A 160 -33.04 -3.60 -15.66
CA LYS A 160 -34.06 -2.84 -16.40
C LYS A 160 -33.51 -1.65 -17.15
N SER A 161 -32.19 -1.40 -17.04
CA SER A 161 -31.54 -0.21 -17.62
C SER A 161 -32.23 1.11 -17.20
N GLY A 162 -32.73 1.13 -15.97
CA GLY A 162 -33.40 2.28 -15.36
C GLY A 162 -32.44 3.32 -14.80
N GLY A 163 -31.15 3.02 -14.82
CA GLY A 163 -30.08 3.85 -14.27
C GLY A 163 -29.95 3.79 -12.76
N VAL A 164 -30.60 2.81 -12.11
CA VAL A 164 -30.46 2.43 -10.70
C VAL A 164 -30.50 0.91 -10.60
N ALA A 165 -29.79 0.35 -9.62
CA ALA A 165 -29.80 -1.09 -9.40
C ALA A 165 -31.20 -1.59 -9.00
N ASP A 166 -31.55 -2.77 -9.47
CA ASP A 166 -32.81 -3.43 -9.14
C ASP A 166 -32.65 -4.89 -8.70
N THR A 167 -31.44 -5.41 -8.78
CA THR A 167 -31.11 -6.80 -8.42
C THR A 167 -29.77 -6.89 -7.70
N ALA A 168 -29.69 -7.76 -6.70
CA ALA A 168 -28.44 -8.11 -6.02
C ALA A 168 -28.45 -9.62 -5.71
N VAL A 169 -27.39 -10.33 -6.10
CA VAL A 169 -27.22 -11.77 -5.89
C VAL A 169 -25.98 -11.99 -5.02
N ASN A 170 -26.05 -12.91 -4.06
CA ASN A 170 -24.88 -13.30 -3.27
C ASN A 170 -23.96 -14.17 -4.15
N PHE A 171 -22.91 -13.56 -4.68
CA PHE A 171 -21.96 -14.16 -5.60
C PHE A 171 -21.01 -15.14 -4.93
N SER A 172 -20.39 -14.73 -3.80
CA SER A 172 -19.32 -15.52 -3.17
C SER A 172 -19.84 -16.63 -2.24
N GLY A 173 -21.11 -16.60 -1.84
CA GLY A 173 -21.56 -17.30 -0.64
C GLY A 173 -20.98 -16.66 0.64
N ASP A 174 -21.24 -17.26 1.77
CA ASP A 174 -20.85 -16.73 3.08
C ASP A 174 -19.34 -16.94 3.37
N LEU A 175 -18.67 -15.89 3.85
CA LEU A 175 -17.34 -15.89 4.43
C LEU A 175 -17.48 -15.71 5.93
N ARG A 176 -17.38 -16.80 6.72
CA ARG A 176 -17.66 -16.81 8.17
C ARG A 176 -16.91 -17.86 8.97
N GLU A 177 -15.78 -18.33 8.44
CA GLU A 177 -14.94 -19.22 9.23
C GLU A 177 -14.34 -18.47 10.44
N PRO A 178 -13.98 -19.16 11.54
CA PRO A 178 -13.47 -18.49 12.74
C PRO A 178 -12.25 -17.59 12.51
N LEU A 179 -11.44 -17.88 11.50
CA LEU A 179 -10.27 -17.09 11.14
C LEU A 179 -10.56 -16.03 10.08
N ASP A 180 -11.75 -16.01 9.47
CA ASP A 180 -12.07 -14.97 8.51
C ASP A 180 -12.09 -13.59 9.21
N GLY A 181 -11.37 -12.63 8.63
CA GLY A 181 -11.44 -11.24 9.00
C GLY A 181 -12.55 -10.52 8.26
N THR A 182 -12.41 -9.20 8.12
CA THR A 182 -13.27 -8.42 7.23
C THR A 182 -12.88 -8.71 5.79
N ALA A 183 -13.86 -9.08 4.95
CA ALA A 183 -13.67 -9.09 3.52
C ALA A 183 -13.58 -7.64 3.03
N ALA A 184 -12.51 -7.24 2.33
CA ALA A 184 -12.22 -5.83 2.12
C ALA A 184 -11.54 -5.48 0.79
N GLY A 185 -11.60 -6.36 -0.20
CA GLY A 185 -11.14 -6.07 -1.54
C GLY A 185 -11.74 -7.04 -2.55
N VAL A 186 -12.06 -6.54 -3.75
CA VAL A 186 -12.60 -7.34 -4.84
C VAL A 186 -12.12 -6.80 -6.19
N LEU A 187 -11.74 -7.70 -7.10
CA LEU A 187 -11.31 -7.34 -8.44
C LEU A 187 -11.70 -8.42 -9.44
N GLN A 188 -12.34 -8.06 -10.55
CA GLN A 188 -12.52 -8.97 -11.68
C GLN A 188 -11.37 -8.85 -12.69
N VAL A 189 -10.79 -9.99 -13.06
CA VAL A 189 -9.85 -10.08 -14.18
C VAL A 189 -10.24 -11.26 -15.06
N GLY A 190 -10.70 -10.99 -16.27
CA GLY A 190 -11.25 -12.02 -17.14
C GLY A 190 -12.45 -12.71 -16.49
N ASP A 191 -12.43 -14.06 -16.46
CA ASP A 191 -13.50 -14.89 -15.88
C ASP A 191 -13.34 -15.12 -14.38
N SER A 192 -12.37 -14.47 -13.74
CA SER A 192 -12.07 -14.68 -12.31
C SER A 192 -12.37 -13.43 -11.51
N VAL A 193 -12.98 -13.59 -10.35
CA VAL A 193 -13.16 -12.57 -9.32
C VAL A 193 -12.24 -12.92 -8.16
N PHE A 194 -11.28 -12.04 -7.88
CA PHE A 194 -10.37 -12.16 -6.75
C PHE A 194 -10.96 -11.42 -5.56
N VAL A 195 -10.85 -12.00 -4.36
CA VAL A 195 -11.39 -11.41 -3.12
C VAL A 195 -10.38 -11.58 -2.00
N THR A 196 -10.15 -10.50 -1.27
CA THR A 196 -9.35 -10.53 -0.04
C THR A 196 -10.26 -10.72 1.17
N CYS A 197 -10.01 -11.77 1.92
CA CYS A 197 -10.57 -12.02 3.25
C CYS A 197 -9.58 -12.89 4.02
N ILE A 198 -8.85 -12.31 4.98
CA ILE A 198 -7.90 -13.11 5.77
C ILE A 198 -8.62 -14.34 6.35
N PRO A 199 -7.99 -15.51 6.46
CA PRO A 199 -6.57 -15.75 6.16
C PRO A 199 -6.26 -16.04 4.69
N ASN A 200 -7.21 -15.82 3.77
CA ASN A 200 -7.11 -16.28 2.39
C ASN A 200 -7.17 -15.15 1.37
N LEU A 201 -6.40 -15.28 0.29
CA LEU A 201 -6.72 -14.69 -1.00
C LEU A 201 -7.55 -15.70 -1.79
N TRP A 202 -8.75 -15.29 -2.18
CA TRP A 202 -9.69 -16.14 -2.89
C TRP A 202 -9.72 -15.85 -4.39
N ARG A 203 -10.01 -16.89 -5.19
CA ARG A 203 -10.42 -16.78 -6.59
C ARG A 203 -11.76 -17.47 -6.75
N PHE A 204 -12.73 -16.73 -7.25
CA PHE A 204 -14.08 -17.19 -7.55
C PHE A 204 -14.30 -17.21 -9.07
N GLN A 205 -15.13 -18.13 -9.56
CA GLN A 205 -15.59 -18.12 -10.95
C GLN A 205 -17.04 -18.60 -10.99
N ASP A 206 -17.86 -17.84 -11.70
CA ASP A 206 -19.20 -18.22 -12.15
C ASP A 206 -19.04 -18.92 -13.52
N LYS A 207 -19.45 -20.17 -13.62
CA LYS A 207 -19.26 -20.99 -14.82
C LYS A 207 -20.48 -21.07 -15.71
N ASP A 208 -21.68 -20.91 -15.15
CA ASP A 208 -22.93 -21.02 -15.88
C ASP A 208 -23.62 -19.66 -16.09
N GLY A 209 -23.11 -18.59 -15.49
CA GLY A 209 -23.57 -17.23 -15.71
C GLY A 209 -24.82 -16.86 -14.90
N ASP A 210 -25.12 -17.58 -13.82
CA ASP A 210 -26.27 -17.34 -12.97
C ASP A 210 -26.03 -16.25 -11.89
N GLY A 211 -24.79 -15.75 -11.79
CA GLY A 211 -24.38 -14.72 -10.82
C GLY A 211 -23.93 -15.29 -9.48
N VAL A 212 -23.75 -16.62 -9.37
CA VAL A 212 -23.20 -17.30 -8.19
C VAL A 212 -21.94 -18.06 -8.56
N ALA A 213 -20.92 -18.02 -7.74
CA ALA A 213 -19.65 -18.67 -8.02
C ALA A 213 -19.67 -20.16 -7.65
N GLU A 214 -19.54 -21.08 -8.63
CA GLU A 214 -19.33 -22.52 -8.41
C GLU A 214 -17.89 -22.83 -8.01
N VAL A 215 -16.92 -22.05 -8.51
CA VAL A 215 -15.51 -22.22 -8.15
C VAL A 215 -15.15 -21.27 -7.01
N ARG A 216 -14.68 -21.84 -5.90
CA ARG A 216 -14.21 -21.12 -4.71
C ARG A 216 -12.83 -21.66 -4.35
N GLU A 217 -11.78 -21.02 -4.85
CA GLU A 217 -10.39 -21.46 -4.65
C GLU A 217 -9.67 -20.55 -3.67
N LYS A 218 -9.04 -21.13 -2.65
CA LYS A 218 -8.06 -20.45 -1.80
C LYS A 218 -6.72 -20.44 -2.54
N MET A 219 -6.38 -19.32 -3.18
CA MET A 219 -5.09 -19.21 -3.88
C MET A 219 -3.93 -19.25 -2.91
N PHE A 220 -4.07 -18.54 -1.80
CA PHE A 220 -3.11 -18.50 -0.70
C PHE A 220 -3.83 -18.46 0.63
N THR A 221 -3.18 -19.02 1.67
CA THR A 221 -3.60 -19.00 3.06
C THR A 221 -2.42 -18.60 3.93
N GLY A 222 -2.66 -17.86 5.03
CA GLY A 222 -1.63 -17.50 6.00
C GLY A 222 -1.51 -15.99 6.24
N PHE A 223 -2.46 -15.21 5.76
CA PHE A 223 -2.57 -13.78 6.05
C PHE A 223 -3.30 -13.52 7.38
N GLY A 224 -2.92 -12.46 8.07
CA GLY A 224 -3.52 -12.11 9.36
C GLY A 224 -3.08 -13.07 10.46
N VAL A 225 -1.79 -13.14 10.74
CA VAL A 225 -1.19 -13.95 11.82
C VAL A 225 -1.64 -13.46 13.18
N LYS A 226 -1.78 -12.14 13.35
CA LYS A 226 -2.19 -11.49 14.58
C LYS A 226 -3.63 -11.01 14.55
N THR A 227 -4.19 -10.81 15.73
CA THR A 227 -5.48 -10.15 15.90
C THR A 227 -5.40 -8.68 15.53
N SER A 228 -4.40 -7.94 16.03
CA SER A 228 -4.21 -6.51 15.80
C SER A 228 -5.51 -5.70 15.98
N LEU A 229 -5.79 -4.75 15.11
CA LEU A 229 -7.00 -3.95 15.10
C LEU A 229 -7.94 -4.38 13.97
N ARG A 230 -9.25 -4.20 14.15
CA ARG A 230 -10.23 -4.40 13.06
C ARG A 230 -9.97 -3.43 11.92
N GLY A 231 -10.20 -3.89 10.68
CA GLY A 231 -9.93 -3.12 9.48
C GLY A 231 -8.46 -3.13 9.04
N HIS A 232 -7.53 -3.76 9.82
CA HIS A 232 -6.16 -3.98 9.40
C HIS A 232 -6.00 -5.31 8.62
N ASP A 233 -7.00 -5.61 7.83
CA ASP A 233 -7.11 -6.86 7.07
C ASP A 233 -6.36 -6.79 5.72
N MET A 234 -6.75 -7.61 4.76
CA MET A 234 -6.23 -7.53 3.38
C MET A 234 -7.13 -6.63 2.56
N HIS A 235 -6.52 -5.72 1.80
CA HIS A 235 -7.21 -4.75 0.98
C HIS A 235 -6.63 -4.66 -0.42
N GLY A 236 -7.15 -3.71 -1.23
CA GLY A 236 -6.55 -3.20 -2.44
C GLY A 236 -6.14 -4.24 -3.45
N LEU A 237 -7.07 -4.82 -4.17
CA LEU A 237 -6.78 -5.67 -5.32
C LEU A 237 -6.68 -4.82 -6.58
N VAL A 238 -5.51 -4.79 -7.23
CA VAL A 238 -5.31 -4.05 -8.47
C VAL A 238 -4.48 -4.85 -9.47
N LEU A 239 -4.82 -4.73 -10.75
CA LEU A 239 -4.03 -5.29 -11.85
C LEU A 239 -2.94 -4.30 -12.27
N GLY A 240 -1.69 -4.71 -12.16
CA GLY A 240 -0.55 -3.90 -12.58
C GLY A 240 -0.44 -3.74 -14.10
N MET A 241 0.31 -2.72 -14.54
CA MET A 241 0.66 -2.55 -15.97
C MET A 241 1.49 -3.73 -16.49
N ASP A 242 2.11 -4.48 -15.61
CA ASP A 242 2.83 -5.72 -15.90
C ASP A 242 1.94 -6.97 -15.96
N GLY A 243 0.62 -6.82 -15.79
CA GLY A 243 -0.36 -7.91 -15.83
C GLY A 243 -0.31 -8.85 -14.63
N ARG A 244 0.30 -8.44 -13.52
CA ARG A 244 0.30 -9.17 -12.24
C ARG A 244 -0.78 -8.62 -11.31
N LEU A 245 -1.26 -9.48 -10.41
CA LEU A 245 -2.18 -9.12 -9.33
C LEU A 245 -1.39 -8.55 -8.16
N TYR A 246 -1.85 -7.41 -7.61
CA TYR A 246 -1.30 -6.76 -6.43
C TYR A 246 -2.37 -6.62 -5.35
N TRP A 247 -1.97 -6.74 -4.09
CA TRP A 247 -2.82 -6.48 -2.91
C TRP A 247 -1.99 -6.11 -1.70
N SER A 248 -2.64 -5.55 -0.70
CA SER A 248 -2.03 -5.15 0.56
C SER A 248 -2.54 -5.98 1.74
N ILE A 249 -1.83 -5.93 2.85
CA ILE A 249 -2.28 -6.35 4.17
C ILE A 249 -1.78 -5.34 5.21
N GLY A 250 -2.60 -5.08 6.24
CA GLY A 250 -2.18 -4.33 7.40
C GLY A 250 -1.28 -5.12 8.36
N ASP A 251 -1.02 -4.56 9.52
CA ASP A 251 -0.06 -5.06 10.50
C ASP A 251 -0.49 -6.34 11.25
N ARG A 252 -1.59 -6.96 10.81
CA ARG A 252 -1.93 -8.34 11.21
C ARG A 252 -0.89 -9.36 10.74
N GLY A 253 -0.04 -8.98 9.79
CA GLY A 253 1.09 -9.78 9.32
C GLY A 253 0.71 -11.02 8.54
N TYR A 254 1.72 -11.78 8.14
CA TYR A 254 1.56 -12.92 7.24
C TYR A 254 2.58 -14.02 7.50
N ASN A 255 2.20 -15.26 7.15
CA ASN A 255 3.05 -16.44 7.05
C ASN A 255 2.51 -17.34 5.94
N VAL A 256 2.94 -17.09 4.70
CA VAL A 256 2.34 -17.64 3.49
C VAL A 256 3.34 -18.51 2.75
N ARG A 257 2.92 -19.68 2.32
CA ARG A 257 3.71 -20.54 1.45
C ARG A 257 3.40 -20.25 -0.02
N THR A 258 4.44 -19.95 -0.81
CA THR A 258 4.31 -19.75 -2.25
C THR A 258 4.06 -21.08 -2.98
N LYS A 259 3.60 -21.02 -4.22
CA LYS A 259 3.45 -22.22 -5.07
C LYS A 259 4.76 -22.97 -5.31
N GLU A 260 5.86 -22.25 -5.34
CA GLU A 260 7.22 -22.78 -5.50
C GLU A 260 7.79 -23.39 -4.20
N GLY A 261 7.05 -23.27 -3.09
CA GLY A 261 7.38 -23.87 -1.79
C GLY A 261 8.19 -22.98 -0.83
N ALA A 262 8.52 -21.75 -1.23
CA ALA A 262 9.13 -20.76 -0.33
C ALA A 262 8.12 -20.31 0.74
N VAL A 263 8.59 -19.82 1.88
CA VAL A 263 7.77 -19.22 2.93
C VAL A 263 8.09 -17.73 3.00
N LEU A 264 7.07 -16.91 2.80
CA LEU A 264 7.11 -15.48 3.04
C LEU A 264 6.48 -15.22 4.40
N GLN A 265 7.20 -14.57 5.30
CA GLN A 265 6.69 -14.34 6.66
C GLN A 265 7.16 -13.02 7.24
N ASP A 266 6.23 -12.31 7.82
CA ASP A 266 6.41 -11.22 8.77
C ASP A 266 5.14 -11.12 9.61
N ALA A 267 5.23 -11.43 10.88
CA ALA A 267 4.06 -11.60 11.73
C ALA A 267 3.54 -10.29 12.33
N ALA A 268 4.22 -9.16 12.13
CA ALA A 268 3.91 -7.91 12.82
C ALA A 268 3.82 -6.69 11.89
N ARG A 269 4.06 -6.85 10.60
CA ARG A 269 4.12 -5.74 9.64
C ARG A 269 3.14 -5.93 8.51
N GLY A 270 2.53 -4.84 8.09
CA GLY A 270 1.80 -4.80 6.83
C GLY A 270 2.75 -4.83 5.64
N ALA A 271 2.21 -5.25 4.50
CA ALA A 271 2.99 -5.42 3.27
C ALA A 271 2.11 -5.28 2.02
N VAL A 272 2.78 -5.06 0.89
CA VAL A 272 2.18 -5.18 -0.45
C VAL A 272 2.80 -6.39 -1.16
N PHE A 273 1.94 -7.20 -1.75
CA PHE A 273 2.28 -8.42 -2.49
C PHE A 273 1.99 -8.28 -3.96
N ARG A 274 2.64 -9.11 -4.77
CA ARG A 274 2.25 -9.34 -6.15
C ARG A 274 2.50 -10.79 -6.56
N CYS A 275 1.69 -11.29 -7.51
CA CYS A 275 1.89 -12.58 -8.15
C CYS A 275 1.34 -12.60 -9.58
N GLU A 276 1.64 -13.65 -10.36
CA GLU A 276 0.91 -13.93 -11.59
C GLU A 276 -0.55 -14.28 -11.28
N LEU A 277 -1.45 -14.10 -12.25
CA LEU A 277 -2.88 -14.38 -12.07
C LEU A 277 -3.19 -15.83 -11.70
N ASP A 278 -2.29 -16.75 -12.00
CA ASP A 278 -2.38 -18.15 -11.56
C ASP A 278 -1.81 -18.39 -10.15
N GLY A 279 -1.26 -17.37 -9.51
CA GLY A 279 -0.64 -17.40 -8.19
C GLY A 279 0.84 -17.82 -8.18
N SER A 280 1.48 -18.04 -9.33
CA SER A 280 2.92 -18.27 -9.37
C SER A 280 3.71 -16.97 -9.11
N ASN A 281 4.98 -17.13 -8.71
CA ASN A 281 5.88 -16.00 -8.47
C ASN A 281 5.37 -14.99 -7.42
N LEU A 282 4.78 -15.48 -6.33
CA LEU A 282 4.38 -14.63 -5.21
C LEU A 282 5.60 -13.98 -4.56
N GLU A 283 5.60 -12.66 -4.46
CA GLU A 283 6.66 -11.90 -3.78
C GLU A 283 6.11 -10.73 -2.97
N VAL A 284 6.88 -10.29 -1.97
CA VAL A 284 6.63 -9.06 -1.21
C VAL A 284 7.31 -7.92 -1.95
N VAL A 285 6.53 -6.91 -2.33
CA VAL A 285 7.03 -5.70 -3.02
C VAL A 285 7.49 -4.65 -2.02
N PHE A 286 6.71 -4.42 -0.98
CA PHE A 286 6.92 -3.36 0.00
C PHE A 286 6.45 -3.82 1.38
N ARG A 287 7.01 -3.25 2.46
CA ARG A 287 6.70 -3.69 3.83
C ARG A 287 6.71 -2.57 4.84
N GLY A 288 6.43 -2.89 6.11
CA GLY A 288 6.47 -1.95 7.21
C GLY A 288 5.26 -1.01 7.24
N LEU A 289 4.15 -1.40 6.63
CA LEU A 289 2.90 -0.64 6.60
C LEU A 289 2.04 -0.97 7.83
N ARG A 290 1.23 0.00 8.27
CA ARG A 290 0.29 -0.19 9.36
C ARG A 290 -1.04 -0.72 8.87
N ASN A 291 -1.69 0.02 7.98
CA ASN A 291 -2.98 -0.32 7.42
C ASN A 291 -3.16 0.32 6.03
N PRO A 292 -2.48 -0.20 5.01
CA PRO A 292 -2.62 0.26 3.63
C PRO A 292 -3.94 -0.27 3.06
N GLN A 293 -4.94 0.60 3.00
CA GLN A 293 -6.30 0.18 2.64
C GLN A 293 -6.45 -0.13 1.15
N GLU A 294 -5.90 0.69 0.27
CA GLU A 294 -6.07 0.53 -1.16
C GLU A 294 -4.77 0.79 -1.92
N LEU A 295 -4.71 0.33 -3.16
CA LEU A 295 -3.57 0.46 -4.06
C LEU A 295 -3.99 1.12 -5.37
N ALA A 296 -3.15 2.01 -5.90
CA ALA A 296 -3.39 2.58 -7.22
C ALA A 296 -2.09 2.76 -8.01
N PHE A 297 -2.15 2.51 -9.32
CA PHE A 297 -1.08 2.86 -10.25
C PHE A 297 -1.34 4.23 -10.87
N ASN A 298 -0.31 5.07 -10.97
CA ASN A 298 -0.38 6.30 -11.74
C ASN A 298 -0.24 6.03 -13.26
N ASP A 299 -0.27 7.08 -14.09
CA ASP A 299 -0.14 6.95 -15.55
C ASP A 299 1.28 6.54 -16.01
N LEU A 300 2.26 6.58 -15.12
CA LEU A 300 3.64 6.13 -15.34
C LEU A 300 3.87 4.67 -14.86
N GLY A 301 2.80 3.99 -14.42
CA GLY A 301 2.88 2.60 -13.94
C GLY A 301 3.56 2.42 -12.59
N ASP A 302 3.70 3.49 -11.80
CA ASP A 302 4.20 3.40 -10.44
C ASP A 302 3.07 3.20 -9.43
N LEU A 303 3.37 2.44 -8.39
CA LEU A 303 2.40 1.97 -7.39
C LEU A 303 2.41 2.87 -6.14
N PHE A 304 1.21 3.16 -5.65
CA PHE A 304 0.98 3.98 -4.45
C PHE A 304 -0.06 3.34 -3.54
N THR A 305 0.01 3.72 -2.26
CA THR A 305 -1.03 3.50 -1.25
C THR A 305 -1.15 4.72 -0.35
N VAL A 306 -2.22 4.76 0.45
CA VAL A 306 -2.29 5.67 1.60
C VAL A 306 -2.34 4.81 2.85
N ASP A 307 -1.27 4.87 3.65
CA ASP A 307 -1.13 4.11 4.88
C ASP A 307 -1.68 4.90 6.07
N ASN A 308 -2.53 4.27 6.87
CA ASN A 308 -3.24 4.92 7.94
C ASN A 308 -2.29 5.48 9.02
N ASN A 309 -2.74 6.52 9.71
CA ASN A 309 -2.03 7.14 10.83
C ASN A 309 -1.89 6.19 12.04
N SER A 310 -1.10 6.59 13.04
CA SER A 310 -0.84 5.75 14.22
C SER A 310 -1.87 5.93 15.35
N ASP A 311 -2.96 6.70 15.14
CA ASP A 311 -3.85 7.23 16.18
C ASP A 311 -3.11 8.11 17.22
N GLY A 312 -1.95 8.65 16.85
CA GLY A 312 -1.04 9.41 17.71
C GLY A 312 -1.10 10.91 17.53
N GLY A 313 -1.92 11.38 16.61
CA GLY A 313 -1.97 12.77 16.19
C GLY A 313 -1.19 13.07 14.91
N ASP A 314 -0.61 12.02 14.30
CA ASP A 314 -0.03 12.06 12.97
C ASP A 314 -1.12 11.96 11.89
N LYS A 315 -0.79 12.37 10.67
CA LYS A 315 -1.62 12.20 9.48
C LYS A 315 -1.26 10.90 8.77
N ALA A 316 -2.21 10.36 8.02
CA ALA A 316 -1.95 9.25 7.11
C ALA A 316 -0.91 9.64 6.04
N ARG A 317 -0.21 8.63 5.54
CA ARG A 317 0.94 8.80 4.65
C ARG A 317 0.60 8.34 3.24
N ILE A 318 0.82 9.22 2.27
CA ILE A 318 0.84 8.83 0.86
C ILE A 318 2.19 8.19 0.57
N GLU A 319 2.20 6.90 0.29
CA GLU A 319 3.41 6.11 0.07
C GLU A 319 3.61 5.81 -1.42
N TYR A 320 4.77 6.19 -1.95
CA TYR A 320 5.30 5.58 -3.17
C TYR A 320 5.92 4.24 -2.81
N LEU A 321 5.61 3.20 -3.56
CA LEU A 321 5.97 1.81 -3.23
C LEU A 321 7.09 1.26 -4.15
N PRO A 322 8.33 1.77 -4.05
CA PRO A 322 9.43 1.20 -4.79
C PRO A 322 9.76 -0.20 -4.28
N ASP A 323 10.25 -1.04 -5.17
CA ASP A 323 10.59 -2.43 -4.87
C ASP A 323 11.59 -2.57 -3.72
N GLY A 324 11.17 -3.27 -2.66
CA GLY A 324 11.97 -3.51 -1.47
C GLY A 324 12.01 -2.36 -0.46
N GLY A 325 11.11 -1.36 -0.59
CA GLY A 325 10.95 -0.30 0.41
C GLY A 325 10.34 -0.80 1.72
N ASP A 326 10.56 -0.03 2.79
CA ASP A 326 10.10 -0.32 4.15
C ASP A 326 9.86 0.99 4.90
N VAL A 327 8.66 1.20 5.44
CA VAL A 327 8.32 2.40 6.23
C VAL A 327 8.36 2.16 7.75
N GLY A 328 8.74 0.96 8.19
CA GLY A 328 9.18 0.69 9.55
C GLY A 328 8.10 0.40 10.58
N TRP A 329 6.82 0.45 10.24
CA TRP A 329 5.76 0.16 11.21
C TRP A 329 5.78 -1.29 11.70
N GLU A 330 5.51 -1.47 13.00
CA GLU A 330 5.28 -2.78 13.61
C GLU A 330 4.06 -2.73 14.55
N MET A 331 3.20 -3.74 14.49
CA MET A 331 1.93 -3.82 15.22
C MET A 331 2.08 -3.59 16.73
N HIS A 332 3.16 -4.07 17.33
CA HIS A 332 3.37 -3.94 18.78
C HIS A 332 3.61 -2.50 19.26
N TYR A 333 3.88 -1.56 18.36
CA TYR A 333 4.03 -0.14 18.72
C TYR A 333 2.72 0.47 19.27
N GLN A 334 1.58 -0.07 18.88
CA GLN A 334 0.27 0.50 19.23
C GLN A 334 -0.55 -0.32 20.24
N THR A 335 -0.14 -1.53 20.59
CA THR A 335 -1.02 -2.47 21.31
C THR A 335 -0.95 -2.38 22.83
N LEU A 336 -0.05 -1.59 23.40
CA LEU A 336 0.07 -1.41 24.85
C LEU A 336 -0.85 -0.30 25.36
N GLU A 337 -1.39 -0.48 26.58
CA GLU A 337 -2.30 0.48 27.22
C GLU A 337 -1.58 1.54 28.07
N GLY A 338 -2.26 2.66 28.37
CA GLY A 338 -1.82 3.73 29.24
C GLY A 338 -0.65 4.54 28.71
N ALA A 339 0.23 4.99 29.58
CA ALA A 339 1.40 5.80 29.21
C ALA A 339 2.38 5.08 28.28
N ASN A 340 2.35 3.75 28.27
CA ASN A 340 3.17 2.91 27.39
C ASN A 340 2.33 2.27 26.26
N LYS A 341 1.22 2.88 25.91
CA LYS A 341 0.27 2.38 24.92
C LYS A 341 0.93 1.97 23.60
N ARG A 342 2.05 2.56 23.27
CA ARG A 342 2.79 2.35 22.05
C ARG A 342 4.16 1.73 22.23
N GLY A 343 4.56 1.50 23.47
CA GLY A 343 5.87 1.00 23.80
C GLY A 343 7.00 2.04 23.70
N PRO A 344 8.25 1.65 24.01
CA PRO A 344 9.39 2.57 24.11
C PRO A 344 9.79 3.22 22.78
N TRP A 345 9.45 2.63 21.66
CA TRP A 345 9.77 3.11 20.30
C TRP A 345 8.99 4.35 19.89
N ASP A 346 7.88 4.60 20.57
CA ASP A 346 7.08 5.79 20.45
C ASP A 346 7.89 7.08 20.58
N GLN A 347 8.89 7.02 21.42
CA GLN A 347 9.78 8.14 21.70
C GLN A 347 10.78 8.42 20.58
N GLU A 348 10.94 7.50 19.64
CA GLU A 348 11.80 7.67 18.46
C GLU A 348 11.05 8.24 17.24
N HIS A 349 9.80 8.62 17.42
CA HIS A 349 8.97 9.26 16.38
C HIS A 349 8.74 8.42 15.12
N GLU A 350 8.75 7.10 15.22
CA GLU A 350 8.58 6.24 14.04
C GLU A 350 7.20 6.34 13.40
N TRP A 351 6.16 6.81 14.12
CA TRP A 351 4.87 7.13 13.51
C TRP A 351 4.70 8.62 13.19
N PHE A 352 5.45 9.51 13.77
CA PHE A 352 5.62 10.86 13.24
C PHE A 352 6.60 10.85 12.06
N MET A 353 6.70 9.71 11.41
CA MET A 353 7.63 9.48 10.33
C MET A 353 7.63 10.64 9.37
N PHE A 354 8.84 11.16 9.18
CA PHE A 354 9.07 12.24 8.24
C PHE A 354 8.35 13.55 8.56
N ASP A 355 8.18 13.87 9.85
CA ASP A 355 8.07 15.26 10.22
C ASP A 355 9.32 15.98 9.71
N PRO A 356 9.22 16.90 8.74
CA PRO A 356 10.37 17.58 8.15
C PRO A 356 11.17 18.41 9.17
N THR A 357 10.65 18.60 10.37
CA THR A 357 11.33 19.27 11.48
C THR A 357 12.16 18.34 12.34
N ASP A 358 11.98 17.01 12.19
CA ASP A 358 12.72 16.03 12.95
C ASP A 358 14.02 15.61 12.22
N VAL A 359 15.14 16.04 12.74
CA VAL A 359 16.47 15.71 12.22
C VAL A 359 16.96 14.30 12.56
N VAL A 360 16.18 13.52 13.31
CA VAL A 360 16.56 12.21 13.87
C VAL A 360 15.88 11.05 13.15
N GLN A 361 15.23 11.29 12.00
CA GLN A 361 14.53 10.26 11.24
C GLN A 361 15.47 9.10 10.84
N PRO A 362 15.06 7.84 11.04
CA PRO A 362 15.88 6.69 10.68
C PRO A 362 16.19 6.64 9.17
N ALA A 363 17.46 6.48 8.83
CA ALA A 363 17.91 6.51 7.44
C ALA A 363 17.46 5.27 6.63
N TRP A 364 17.08 4.19 7.31
CA TRP A 364 16.63 2.95 6.66
C TRP A 364 15.17 2.99 6.16
N LEU A 365 14.38 3.94 6.63
CA LEU A 365 13.00 4.10 6.23
C LEU A 365 12.89 4.67 4.81
N THR A 366 11.89 4.19 4.08
CA THR A 366 11.46 4.82 2.84
C THR A 366 10.49 5.95 3.21
N PRO A 367 10.77 7.21 2.85
CA PRO A 367 9.91 8.32 3.24
C PRO A 367 8.57 8.29 2.53
N PRO A 368 7.48 8.78 3.16
CA PRO A 368 6.24 9.08 2.45
C PRO A 368 6.43 10.23 1.47
N VAL A 369 5.57 10.27 0.46
CA VAL A 369 5.51 11.41 -0.47
C VAL A 369 4.93 12.64 0.22
N ALA A 370 3.88 12.43 1.03
CA ALA A 370 3.20 13.49 1.77
C ALA A 370 2.32 12.90 2.88
N HIS A 371 1.86 13.78 3.76
CA HIS A 371 0.80 13.50 4.74
C HIS A 371 -0.50 14.15 4.28
N LEU A 372 -1.63 13.43 4.29
CA LEU A 372 -2.90 14.01 3.84
C LEU A 372 -4.04 13.57 4.77
N THR A 373 -4.73 12.56 4.64
CA THR A 373 -5.95 12.14 5.35
C THR A 373 -5.70 11.76 6.83
N ASP A 374 -6.79 11.46 7.55
CA ASP A 374 -6.71 10.89 8.90
C ASP A 374 -7.24 9.45 8.96
N GLY A 375 -8.18 9.09 8.07
CA GLY A 375 -8.76 7.76 7.98
C GLY A 375 -8.84 7.28 6.52
N PRO A 376 -7.71 7.01 5.84
CA PRO A 376 -7.74 6.61 4.44
C PRO A 376 -8.47 5.27 4.30
N SER A 377 -9.26 5.16 3.23
CA SER A 377 -9.86 3.90 2.78
C SER A 377 -9.66 3.71 1.28
N GLY A 378 -10.67 3.84 0.42
CA GLY A 378 -10.51 3.67 -1.02
C GLY A 378 -9.52 4.64 -1.67
N LEU A 379 -8.76 4.17 -2.67
CA LEU A 379 -7.81 4.95 -3.45
C LEU A 379 -7.90 4.57 -4.92
N VAL A 380 -8.18 5.54 -5.81
CA VAL A 380 -8.22 5.29 -7.25
C VAL A 380 -7.47 6.37 -8.03
N ALA A 381 -6.83 5.98 -9.13
CA ALA A 381 -6.29 6.93 -10.10
C ALA A 381 -7.30 7.22 -11.21
N TYR A 382 -7.45 8.49 -11.55
CA TYR A 382 -8.36 8.93 -12.62
C TYR A 382 -8.02 8.24 -13.96
N PRO A 383 -9.00 7.61 -14.65
CA PRO A 383 -8.73 6.86 -15.86
C PRO A 383 -8.48 7.74 -17.11
N GLY A 384 -8.69 9.06 -17.01
CA GLY A 384 -8.52 10.01 -18.13
C GLY A 384 -9.81 10.35 -18.90
N VAL A 385 -10.95 9.83 -18.46
CA VAL A 385 -12.26 10.07 -19.08
C VAL A 385 -13.34 10.28 -18.04
N GLY A 386 -14.37 11.07 -18.37
CA GLY A 386 -15.55 11.29 -17.53
C GLY A 386 -15.52 12.55 -16.69
N PHE A 387 -14.36 13.11 -16.41
CA PHE A 387 -14.18 14.37 -15.67
C PHE A 387 -13.44 15.42 -16.51
N PRO A 388 -13.45 16.71 -16.09
CA PRO A 388 -12.69 17.77 -16.74
C PRO A 388 -11.17 17.50 -16.74
N GLU A 389 -10.47 18.06 -17.73
CA GLU A 389 -9.01 17.88 -17.93
C GLU A 389 -8.14 18.26 -16.70
N LYS A 390 -8.64 19.12 -15.81
CA LYS A 390 -7.91 19.48 -14.58
C LYS A 390 -7.61 18.24 -13.70
N TYR A 391 -8.41 17.17 -13.85
CA TYR A 391 -8.21 15.91 -13.12
C TYR A 391 -7.27 14.91 -13.82
N ASN A 392 -6.74 15.22 -15.00
CA ASN A 392 -5.75 14.36 -15.64
C ASN A 392 -4.55 14.16 -14.72
N GLY A 393 -4.16 12.89 -14.50
CA GLY A 393 -3.11 12.49 -13.57
C GLY A 393 -3.49 12.58 -12.08
N ALA A 394 -4.74 12.90 -11.74
CA ALA A 394 -5.19 12.94 -10.35
C ALA A 394 -5.42 11.54 -9.78
N MET A 395 -5.24 11.43 -8.47
CA MET A 395 -5.71 10.34 -7.62
C MET A 395 -6.83 10.85 -6.71
N PHE A 396 -7.74 9.96 -6.33
CA PHE A 396 -8.81 10.22 -5.37
C PHE A 396 -8.68 9.26 -4.19
N VAL A 397 -8.76 9.79 -2.97
CA VAL A 397 -8.68 9.01 -1.74
C VAL A 397 -9.85 9.32 -0.83
N CYS A 398 -10.50 8.28 -0.34
CA CYS A 398 -11.52 8.36 0.70
C CYS A 398 -10.88 8.67 2.06
N ASP A 399 -11.50 9.57 2.83
CA ASP A 399 -11.12 9.93 4.19
C ASP A 399 -12.29 9.60 5.13
N PHE A 400 -12.29 8.38 5.66
CA PHE A 400 -13.33 7.82 6.52
C PHE A 400 -13.06 8.20 7.98
N LEU A 401 -13.89 9.07 8.56
CA LEU A 401 -13.71 9.60 9.91
C LEU A 401 -14.84 9.19 10.87
N GLY A 402 -15.67 8.21 10.49
CA GLY A 402 -16.77 7.68 11.30
C GLY A 402 -18.03 8.55 11.33
N GLY A 403 -18.08 9.63 10.60
CA GLY A 403 -19.26 10.49 10.41
C GLY A 403 -19.19 11.23 9.09
N ASP A 404 -20.31 11.36 8.41
CA ASP A 404 -20.44 12.02 7.10
C ASP A 404 -20.04 13.50 7.13
N ALA A 405 -20.37 14.19 8.21
CA ALA A 405 -20.08 15.62 8.40
C ALA A 405 -18.57 15.95 8.36
N TYR A 406 -17.70 14.99 8.64
CA TYR A 406 -16.24 15.15 8.68
C TYR A 406 -15.52 14.43 7.57
N SER A 407 -16.16 13.38 7.05
CA SER A 407 -15.59 12.50 6.04
C SER A 407 -15.72 13.11 4.65
N GLN A 408 -14.83 12.70 3.75
CA GLN A 408 -14.73 13.33 2.45
C GLN A 408 -13.92 12.49 1.47
N ILE A 409 -13.89 12.89 0.21
CA ILE A 409 -12.94 12.36 -0.77
C ILE A 409 -12.03 13.51 -1.20
N TRP A 410 -10.72 13.27 -1.13
CA TRP A 410 -9.70 14.18 -1.63
C TRP A 410 -9.31 13.84 -3.06
N SER A 411 -8.95 14.85 -3.86
CA SER A 411 -8.19 14.69 -5.09
C SER A 411 -6.82 15.33 -4.96
N PHE A 412 -5.79 14.71 -5.54
CA PHE A 412 -4.41 15.20 -5.55
C PHE A 412 -3.65 14.65 -6.76
N LYS A 413 -2.50 15.23 -7.06
CA LYS A 413 -1.59 14.73 -8.11
C LYS A 413 -0.25 14.34 -7.53
N LEU A 414 0.41 13.40 -8.19
CA LEU A 414 1.76 12.93 -7.85
C LEU A 414 2.68 13.18 -9.04
N GLU A 415 3.65 14.06 -8.86
CA GLU A 415 4.62 14.42 -9.89
C GLU A 415 6.00 13.84 -9.55
N PRO A 416 6.74 13.29 -10.54
CA PRO A 416 8.10 12.80 -10.32
C PRO A 416 9.03 13.88 -9.75
N LYS A 417 9.78 13.52 -8.69
CA LYS A 417 10.80 14.37 -8.08
C LYS A 417 11.99 13.52 -7.65
N GLY A 418 13.13 13.71 -8.28
CA GLY A 418 14.25 12.81 -8.10
C GLY A 418 13.89 11.39 -8.53
N ALA A 419 14.24 10.40 -7.70
CA ALA A 419 13.82 9.00 -7.89
C ALA A 419 12.44 8.68 -7.30
N GLY A 420 11.82 9.64 -6.58
CA GLY A 420 10.50 9.52 -5.97
C GLY A 420 9.49 10.51 -6.54
N TYR A 421 8.60 11.01 -5.66
CA TYR A 421 7.47 11.85 -6.04
C TYR A 421 7.26 13.01 -5.08
N GLU A 422 6.52 14.03 -5.51
CA GLU A 422 5.94 15.06 -4.65
C GLU A 422 4.44 15.21 -4.94
N MET A 423 3.67 15.55 -3.90
CA MET A 423 2.23 15.80 -4.03
C MET A 423 1.96 17.23 -4.49
N LYS A 424 0.99 17.39 -5.39
CA LYS A 424 0.49 18.67 -5.90
C LYS A 424 -1.05 18.72 -5.85
N ASP A 425 -1.59 19.90 -5.92
CA ASP A 425 -3.00 20.20 -6.19
C ASP A 425 -3.99 19.43 -5.30
N ALA A 426 -3.67 19.22 -4.00
CA ALA A 426 -4.58 18.55 -3.09
C ALA A 426 -5.80 19.43 -2.78
N GLU A 427 -6.99 18.93 -3.10
CA GLU A 427 -8.26 19.60 -2.81
C GLU A 427 -9.34 18.60 -2.39
N VAL A 428 -10.30 19.03 -1.57
CA VAL A 428 -11.46 18.20 -1.24
C VAL A 428 -12.40 18.16 -2.43
N PHE A 429 -12.66 16.93 -2.93
CA PHE A 429 -13.51 16.69 -4.09
C PHE A 429 -14.98 16.45 -3.72
N LEU A 430 -15.26 15.58 -2.76
CA LEU A 430 -16.60 15.22 -2.33
C LEU A 430 -16.73 15.36 -0.82
N ARG A 431 -17.80 15.95 -0.33
CA ARG A 431 -18.08 16.15 1.10
C ARG A 431 -19.39 15.51 1.52
N GLU A 432 -19.58 15.37 2.83
CA GLU A 432 -20.82 14.89 3.44
C GLU A 432 -21.21 13.50 2.94
N VAL A 433 -20.24 12.61 3.01
CA VAL A 433 -20.33 11.19 2.70
C VAL A 433 -19.38 10.43 3.64
N LEU A 434 -19.73 9.24 4.11
CA LEU A 434 -18.83 8.36 4.87
C LEU A 434 -18.26 7.27 3.94
N PRO A 435 -17.24 7.63 3.10
CA PRO A 435 -16.85 6.81 1.97
C PRO A 435 -15.93 5.68 2.41
N THR A 436 -16.25 4.44 2.06
CA THR A 436 -15.38 3.29 2.28
C THR A 436 -14.51 2.99 1.06
N ASP A 437 -15.04 3.23 -0.16
CA ASP A 437 -14.31 2.95 -1.39
C ASP A 437 -14.75 3.86 -2.54
N VAL A 438 -13.89 4.02 -3.56
CA VAL A 438 -14.10 4.86 -4.74
C VAL A 438 -13.46 4.23 -5.97
N ASP A 439 -14.21 4.17 -7.08
CA ASP A 439 -13.71 3.69 -8.38
C ASP A 439 -14.39 4.45 -9.54
N PHE A 440 -13.89 4.27 -10.75
CA PHE A 440 -14.48 4.82 -11.97
C PHE A 440 -15.16 3.73 -12.80
N GLY A 441 -16.43 3.93 -13.12
CA GLY A 441 -17.17 3.08 -14.03
C GLY A 441 -16.66 3.16 -15.47
N THR A 442 -17.00 2.14 -16.27
CA THR A 442 -16.63 2.08 -17.69
C THR A 442 -17.15 3.28 -18.50
N ASP A 443 -18.18 3.94 -18.01
CA ASP A 443 -18.78 5.16 -18.56
C ASP A 443 -18.07 6.47 -18.15
N GLY A 444 -17.03 6.37 -17.30
CA GLY A 444 -16.27 7.50 -16.79
C GLY A 444 -16.91 8.22 -15.59
N CYS A 445 -18.02 7.72 -15.06
CA CYS A 445 -18.56 8.21 -13.80
C CYS A 445 -17.73 7.70 -12.62
N MET A 446 -17.60 8.51 -11.58
CA MET A 446 -17.08 8.05 -10.30
C MET A 446 -18.20 7.31 -9.55
N TRP A 447 -17.83 6.21 -8.90
CA TRP A 447 -18.67 5.43 -8.01
C TRP A 447 -18.09 5.50 -6.60
N VAL A 448 -18.97 5.59 -5.60
CA VAL A 448 -18.57 5.75 -4.20
C VAL A 448 -19.48 4.87 -3.34
N THR A 449 -18.89 4.04 -2.51
CA THR A 449 -19.61 3.35 -1.43
C THR A 449 -19.67 4.26 -0.22
N ASP A 450 -20.83 4.31 0.43
CA ASP A 450 -21.10 5.05 1.63
C ASP A 450 -21.54 4.09 2.74
N TRP A 451 -20.78 4.05 3.82
CA TRP A 451 -21.08 3.26 5.02
C TRP A 451 -22.31 3.78 5.76
N PHE A 452 -22.64 5.03 5.54
CA PHE A 452 -23.77 5.80 6.00
C PHE A 452 -23.61 6.39 7.40
N ASP A 453 -23.37 5.61 8.47
CA ASP A 453 -23.26 6.15 9.82
C ASP A 453 -22.35 5.31 10.73
N GLY A 454 -21.50 5.97 11.49
CA GLY A 454 -20.73 5.38 12.59
C GLY A 454 -19.66 4.38 12.18
N TRP A 455 -19.31 3.53 13.13
CA TRP A 455 -18.25 2.52 13.00
C TRP A 455 -18.77 1.07 13.06
N THR A 456 -20.07 0.89 13.18
CA THR A 456 -20.70 -0.42 13.39
C THR A 456 -21.53 -0.83 12.18
N SER A 457 -21.54 -2.14 11.88
CA SER A 457 -22.44 -2.69 10.86
C SER A 457 -23.87 -2.66 11.36
N ASP A 458 -24.72 -1.88 10.72
CA ASP A 458 -26.14 -1.74 11.09
C ASP A 458 -27.11 -2.16 9.99
N GLY A 459 -26.60 -2.61 8.84
CA GLY A 459 -27.36 -3.08 7.68
C GLY A 459 -27.80 -1.96 6.75
N THR A 460 -27.21 -0.78 6.86
CA THR A 460 -27.42 0.34 5.94
C THR A 460 -26.26 0.47 4.96
N GLY A 461 -26.41 1.30 3.96
CA GLY A 461 -25.33 1.60 3.02
C GLY A 461 -25.84 2.07 1.66
N ARG A 462 -24.98 2.74 0.94
CA ARG A 462 -25.31 3.31 -0.37
C ARG A 462 -24.18 3.18 -1.36
N LEU A 463 -24.55 3.24 -2.63
CA LEU A 463 -23.67 3.44 -3.77
C LEU A 463 -24.11 4.69 -4.50
N TYR A 464 -23.21 5.66 -4.55
CA TYR A 464 -23.39 6.88 -5.32
C TYR A 464 -22.72 6.75 -6.68
N ARG A 465 -23.30 7.42 -7.66
CA ARG A 465 -22.71 7.66 -8.98
C ARG A 465 -22.60 9.18 -9.16
N VAL A 466 -21.38 9.66 -9.43
CA VAL A 466 -21.03 11.08 -9.55
C VAL A 466 -20.45 11.35 -10.93
N TRP A 467 -20.93 12.38 -11.63
CA TRP A 467 -20.47 12.69 -12.98
C TRP A 467 -20.55 14.20 -13.29
N GLN A 468 -19.75 14.62 -14.26
CA GLN A 468 -19.83 15.96 -14.83
C GLN A 468 -20.47 15.84 -16.23
N PRO A 469 -21.64 16.48 -16.50
CA PRO A 469 -22.45 16.19 -17.68
C PRO A 469 -21.73 16.34 -19.02
N GLU A 470 -20.97 17.42 -19.22
CA GLU A 470 -20.25 17.65 -20.47
C GLU A 470 -19.13 16.60 -20.70
N SER A 471 -18.35 16.31 -19.66
CA SER A 471 -17.27 15.33 -19.72
C SER A 471 -17.80 13.91 -19.87
N PHE A 472 -18.95 13.60 -19.28
CA PHE A 472 -19.64 12.34 -19.44
C PHE A 472 -20.07 12.09 -20.90
N GLU A 473 -20.65 13.09 -21.58
CA GLU A 473 -21.00 12.95 -23.00
C GLU A 473 -19.76 12.83 -23.90
N LYS A 474 -18.66 13.48 -23.56
CA LYS A 474 -17.37 13.30 -24.26
C LYS A 474 -16.82 11.87 -24.06
N SER A 475 -16.92 11.32 -22.84
CA SER A 475 -16.52 9.95 -22.53
C SER A 475 -17.31 8.92 -23.34
N LYS A 476 -18.62 9.08 -23.43
CA LYS A 476 -19.48 8.23 -24.27
C LYS A 476 -19.07 8.28 -25.74
N ALA A 477 -18.81 9.48 -26.28
CA ALA A 477 -18.36 9.66 -27.64
C ALA A 477 -17.00 9.03 -27.95
N ALA A 478 -16.13 8.86 -26.95
CA ALA A 478 -14.84 8.17 -27.09
C ALA A 478 -14.97 6.64 -27.24
N GLY A 479 -16.13 6.05 -26.90
CA GLY A 479 -16.42 4.64 -27.13
C GLY A 479 -15.70 3.65 -26.21
N GLY A 480 -15.02 4.12 -25.16
CA GLY A 480 -14.25 3.27 -24.25
C GLY A 480 -15.11 2.22 -23.54
N ALA A 481 -16.32 2.57 -23.14
CA ALA A 481 -17.25 1.66 -22.49
C ALA A 481 -17.60 0.45 -23.38
N ASP A 482 -17.85 0.68 -24.68
CA ASP A 482 -18.16 -0.40 -25.61
C ASP A 482 -16.96 -1.33 -25.85
N ILE A 483 -15.76 -0.77 -25.90
CA ILE A 483 -14.51 -1.54 -26.03
C ILE A 483 -14.31 -2.42 -24.78
N LEU A 484 -14.42 -1.85 -23.57
CA LEU A 484 -14.29 -2.57 -22.31
C LEU A 484 -15.31 -3.70 -22.19
N LYS A 485 -16.58 -3.40 -22.52
CA LYS A 485 -17.68 -4.38 -22.50
C LYS A 485 -17.43 -5.53 -23.47
N LYS A 486 -16.98 -5.23 -24.70
CA LYS A 486 -16.68 -6.24 -25.73
C LYS A 486 -15.46 -7.09 -25.36
N GLY A 487 -14.51 -6.49 -24.61
CA GLY A 487 -13.23 -7.10 -24.28
C GLY A 487 -12.24 -7.09 -25.46
N PHE A 488 -11.03 -7.59 -25.21
CA PHE A 488 -9.89 -7.42 -26.10
C PHE A 488 -9.52 -8.65 -26.92
N ARG A 489 -9.88 -9.86 -26.43
CA ARG A 489 -9.42 -11.16 -26.98
C ARG A 489 -9.74 -11.35 -28.47
N GLY A 490 -10.87 -10.88 -28.93
CA GLY A 490 -11.33 -11.05 -30.32
C GLY A 490 -11.01 -9.86 -31.23
N ALA A 491 -10.32 -8.84 -30.75
CA ALA A 491 -10.02 -7.64 -31.55
C ALA A 491 -8.86 -7.90 -32.54
N ASP A 492 -8.85 -7.20 -33.66
CA ASP A 492 -7.72 -7.24 -34.60
C ASP A 492 -6.48 -6.57 -33.98
N THR A 493 -5.28 -7.02 -34.38
CA THR A 493 -4.02 -6.44 -33.87
C THR A 493 -3.91 -4.94 -34.19
N SER A 494 -4.44 -4.51 -35.34
CA SER A 494 -4.50 -3.08 -35.70
C SER A 494 -5.36 -2.26 -34.74
N ASP A 495 -6.48 -2.80 -34.27
CA ASP A 495 -7.36 -2.13 -33.32
C ASP A 495 -6.69 -2.03 -31.94
N LEU A 496 -6.07 -3.13 -31.48
CA LEU A 496 -5.34 -3.14 -30.24
C LEU A 496 -4.19 -2.12 -30.23
N LEU A 497 -3.44 -2.00 -31.33
CA LEU A 497 -2.38 -1.00 -31.46
C LEU A 497 -2.93 0.42 -31.44
N ALA A 498 -4.07 0.67 -32.11
CA ALA A 498 -4.72 1.98 -32.09
C ALA A 498 -5.24 2.32 -30.67
N TRP A 499 -5.72 1.34 -29.92
CA TRP A 499 -6.21 1.52 -28.56
C TRP A 499 -5.11 1.80 -27.52
N LEU A 500 -3.84 1.60 -27.84
CA LEU A 500 -2.71 2.02 -26.97
C LEU A 500 -2.66 3.55 -26.77
N ASP A 501 -3.28 4.35 -27.63
CA ASP A 501 -3.44 5.80 -27.49
C ASP A 501 -4.83 6.24 -26.99
N HIS A 502 -5.69 5.32 -26.62
CA HIS A 502 -7.04 5.66 -26.17
C HIS A 502 -7.02 6.59 -24.95
N ALA A 503 -8.01 7.49 -24.83
CA ALA A 503 -8.10 8.40 -23.69
C ALA A 503 -8.23 7.65 -22.36
N ASP A 504 -9.06 6.61 -22.31
CA ASP A 504 -9.24 5.77 -21.13
C ASP A 504 -8.06 4.82 -20.93
N ARG A 505 -7.38 4.94 -19.77
CA ARG A 505 -6.25 4.12 -19.41
C ARG A 505 -6.58 2.62 -19.34
N ARG A 506 -7.79 2.25 -18.95
CA ARG A 506 -8.22 0.84 -18.83
C ARG A 506 -8.29 0.19 -20.21
N VAL A 507 -8.71 0.95 -21.24
CA VAL A 507 -8.66 0.50 -22.64
C VAL A 507 -7.21 0.29 -23.08
N ARG A 508 -6.30 1.24 -22.77
CA ARG A 508 -4.88 1.10 -23.10
C ARG A 508 -4.26 -0.12 -22.41
N GLN A 509 -4.57 -0.33 -21.10
CA GLN A 509 -4.08 -1.46 -20.31
C GLN A 509 -4.60 -2.79 -20.87
N GLY A 510 -5.88 -2.91 -21.13
CA GLY A 510 -6.45 -4.12 -21.73
C GLY A 510 -5.86 -4.45 -23.10
N ALA A 511 -5.66 -3.43 -23.94
CA ALA A 511 -5.06 -3.59 -25.25
C ALA A 511 -3.61 -4.06 -25.17
N HIS A 512 -2.76 -3.45 -24.31
CA HIS A 512 -1.36 -3.86 -24.21
C HIS A 512 -1.20 -5.25 -23.58
N LEU A 513 -2.05 -5.62 -22.61
CA LEU A 513 -2.02 -6.96 -22.03
C LEU A 513 -2.47 -8.04 -23.02
N GLU A 514 -3.46 -7.76 -23.86
CA GLU A 514 -3.86 -8.66 -24.94
C GLU A 514 -2.75 -8.80 -26.02
N LEU A 515 -2.12 -7.70 -26.43
CA LEU A 515 -0.97 -7.74 -27.33
C LEU A 515 0.19 -8.58 -26.74
N ALA A 516 0.45 -8.41 -25.46
CA ALA A 516 1.45 -9.21 -24.74
C ALA A 516 1.08 -10.69 -24.69
N ALA A 517 -0.20 -11.02 -24.48
CA ALA A 517 -0.68 -12.41 -24.48
C ALA A 517 -0.54 -13.09 -25.85
N ARG A 518 -0.62 -12.35 -26.96
CA ARG A 518 -0.36 -12.85 -28.32
C ARG A 518 1.12 -13.17 -28.58
N GLY A 519 2.02 -12.62 -27.77
CA GLY A 519 3.44 -12.92 -27.80
C GLY A 519 4.07 -12.72 -29.19
N GLY A 520 4.63 -13.79 -29.78
CA GLY A 520 5.30 -13.74 -31.07
C GLY A 520 4.48 -13.22 -32.23
N ALA A 521 3.14 -13.32 -32.17
CA ALA A 521 2.25 -12.82 -33.23
C ALA A 521 2.11 -11.29 -33.23
N ALA A 522 2.38 -10.61 -32.10
CA ALA A 522 2.27 -9.17 -31.98
C ALA A 522 3.60 -8.43 -31.86
N ILE A 523 4.71 -9.13 -31.60
CA ILE A 523 5.98 -8.51 -31.23
C ILE A 523 6.51 -7.56 -32.30
N ASP A 524 6.46 -7.91 -33.61
CA ASP A 524 6.93 -7.07 -34.69
C ASP A 524 6.15 -5.73 -34.78
N SER A 525 4.85 -5.80 -34.54
CA SER A 525 3.99 -4.63 -34.54
C SER A 525 4.24 -3.73 -33.31
N LEU A 526 4.48 -4.34 -32.13
CA LEU A 526 4.85 -3.61 -30.92
C LEU A 526 6.18 -2.88 -31.11
N VAL A 527 7.20 -3.55 -31.67
CA VAL A 527 8.50 -2.97 -31.99
C VAL A 527 8.33 -1.78 -32.95
N ALA A 528 7.60 -1.96 -34.04
CA ALA A 528 7.37 -0.89 -35.00
C ALA A 528 6.67 0.34 -34.36
N LEU A 529 5.73 0.11 -33.44
CA LEU A 529 5.03 1.17 -32.71
C LEU A 529 5.95 1.91 -31.75
N THR A 530 6.74 1.19 -30.95
CA THR A 530 7.60 1.79 -29.91
C THR A 530 8.75 2.60 -30.48
N HIS A 531 9.27 2.23 -31.66
CA HIS A 531 10.34 2.97 -32.36
C HIS A 531 9.84 4.09 -33.25
N ASN A 532 8.52 4.22 -33.45
CA ASN A 532 7.98 5.31 -34.26
C ASN A 532 7.82 6.58 -33.41
N PHE A 533 8.74 7.54 -33.58
CA PHE A 533 8.71 8.82 -32.86
C PHE A 533 7.51 9.71 -33.18
N GLN A 534 6.69 9.38 -34.19
CA GLN A 534 5.41 10.04 -34.43
C GLN A 534 4.26 9.44 -33.61
N THR A 535 4.47 8.29 -32.99
CA THR A 535 3.49 7.68 -32.08
C THR A 535 3.48 8.47 -30.76
N PRO A 536 2.30 8.82 -30.23
CA PRO A 536 2.21 9.48 -28.93
C PRO A 536 2.93 8.72 -27.82
N GLU A 537 3.58 9.45 -26.92
CA GLU A 537 4.37 8.90 -25.80
C GLU A 537 3.61 7.84 -25.02
N ARG A 538 2.35 8.12 -24.63
CA ARG A 538 1.52 7.17 -23.89
C ARG A 538 1.30 5.85 -24.62
N ALA A 539 1.16 5.86 -25.95
CA ALA A 539 1.04 4.63 -26.74
C ALA A 539 2.35 3.86 -26.77
N ARG A 540 3.48 4.58 -26.88
CA ARG A 540 4.83 3.99 -26.82
C ARG A 540 5.08 3.37 -25.44
N LEU A 541 4.67 4.01 -24.34
CA LEU A 541 4.76 3.47 -22.98
C LEU A 541 3.96 2.17 -22.83
N HIS A 542 2.71 2.14 -23.29
CA HIS A 542 1.91 0.91 -23.25
C HIS A 542 2.48 -0.19 -24.14
N GLY A 543 3.07 0.16 -25.30
CA GLY A 543 3.81 -0.78 -26.15
C GLY A 543 5.04 -1.37 -25.46
N LEU A 544 5.80 -0.53 -24.76
CA LEU A 544 6.95 -0.93 -23.94
C LEU A 544 6.53 -1.88 -22.81
N TRP A 545 5.46 -1.57 -22.08
CA TRP A 545 4.96 -2.45 -21.04
C TRP A 545 4.50 -3.80 -21.58
N ALA A 546 3.86 -3.82 -22.77
CA ALA A 546 3.55 -5.08 -23.45
C ALA A 546 4.83 -5.90 -23.75
N LEU A 547 5.90 -5.26 -24.26
CA LEU A 547 7.19 -5.91 -24.48
C LEU A 547 7.80 -6.43 -23.16
N GLY A 548 7.68 -5.69 -22.06
CA GLY A 548 8.10 -6.12 -20.72
C GLY A 548 7.40 -7.40 -20.26
N VAL A 549 6.08 -7.46 -20.45
CA VAL A 549 5.28 -8.67 -20.15
C VAL A 549 5.71 -9.83 -21.06
N VAL A 550 5.93 -9.59 -22.35
CA VAL A 550 6.43 -10.63 -23.29
C VAL A 550 7.81 -11.12 -22.86
N ALA A 551 8.74 -10.24 -22.56
CA ALA A 551 10.09 -10.61 -22.11
C ALA A 551 10.05 -11.50 -20.86
N ARG A 552 9.16 -11.18 -19.89
CA ARG A 552 9.00 -11.92 -18.67
C ARG A 552 8.31 -13.29 -18.87
N LYS A 553 7.18 -13.32 -19.59
CA LYS A 553 6.39 -14.55 -19.78
C LYS A 553 6.99 -15.55 -20.75
N PHE A 554 7.72 -15.06 -21.74
CA PHE A 554 8.36 -15.87 -22.76
C PHE A 554 9.89 -15.92 -22.61
N GLY A 555 10.42 -15.60 -21.44
CA GLY A 555 11.85 -15.68 -21.14
C GLY A 555 12.46 -17.02 -21.52
N GLY A 556 13.67 -17.02 -22.10
CA GLY A 556 14.34 -18.25 -22.60
C GLY A 556 13.80 -18.77 -23.94
N THR A 557 12.92 -18.03 -24.60
CA THR A 557 12.48 -18.30 -25.98
C THR A 557 12.92 -17.17 -26.92
N THR A 558 12.92 -17.44 -28.25
CA THR A 558 13.23 -16.43 -29.28
C THR A 558 12.35 -15.18 -29.16
N THR A 559 11.07 -15.34 -28.76
CA THR A 559 10.13 -14.23 -28.57
C THR A 559 10.54 -13.40 -27.37
N GLY A 560 10.83 -14.03 -26.24
CA GLY A 560 11.29 -13.33 -25.04
C GLY A 560 12.65 -12.64 -25.25
N ASP A 561 13.58 -13.31 -25.93
CA ASP A 561 14.88 -12.75 -26.26
C ASP A 561 14.76 -11.51 -27.17
N LYS A 562 13.87 -11.55 -28.17
CA LYS A 562 13.57 -10.39 -29.00
C LYS A 562 12.99 -9.23 -28.22
N ALA A 563 11.99 -9.49 -27.35
CA ALA A 563 11.44 -8.45 -26.50
C ALA A 563 12.49 -7.83 -25.58
N CYS A 564 13.40 -8.64 -25.04
CA CYS A 564 14.50 -8.17 -24.23
C CYS A 564 15.49 -7.28 -25.04
N ASP A 565 15.80 -7.64 -26.29
CA ASP A 565 16.65 -6.82 -27.18
C ASP A 565 16.01 -5.45 -27.46
N GLU A 566 14.70 -5.43 -27.68
CA GLU A 566 13.95 -4.19 -27.91
C GLU A 566 13.89 -3.30 -26.67
N LEU A 567 13.70 -3.88 -25.50
CA LEU A 567 13.76 -3.14 -24.23
C LEU A 567 15.16 -2.54 -24.00
N MET A 568 16.23 -3.23 -24.37
CA MET A 568 17.60 -2.69 -24.32
C MET A 568 17.78 -1.48 -25.26
N GLN A 569 17.14 -1.47 -26.42
CA GLN A 569 17.17 -0.32 -27.33
C GLN A 569 16.37 0.84 -26.75
N LEU A 570 15.17 0.57 -26.18
CA LEU A 570 14.32 1.59 -25.55
C LEU A 570 14.96 2.18 -24.28
N ALA A 571 15.84 1.45 -23.59
CA ALA A 571 16.62 2.00 -22.47
C ALA A 571 17.67 3.05 -22.93
N ALA A 572 17.90 3.22 -24.24
CA ALA A 572 18.69 4.29 -24.84
C ALA A 572 17.83 5.33 -25.57
N ASP A 573 16.49 5.31 -25.40
CA ASP A 573 15.58 6.27 -26.02
C ASP A 573 15.86 7.71 -25.54
N PRO A 574 15.76 8.72 -26.39
CA PRO A 574 15.93 10.12 -25.99
C PRO A 574 14.79 10.58 -25.03
N ASP A 575 13.63 9.95 -25.05
CA ASP A 575 12.57 10.19 -24.09
C ASP A 575 12.95 9.61 -22.71
N SER A 576 12.99 10.46 -21.71
CA SER A 576 13.52 10.11 -20.40
C SER A 576 12.60 9.15 -19.62
N GLU A 577 11.29 9.18 -19.87
CA GLU A 577 10.34 8.27 -19.22
C GLU A 577 10.38 6.88 -19.88
N LEU A 578 10.36 6.81 -21.20
CA LEU A 578 10.54 5.53 -21.91
C LEU A 578 11.83 4.84 -21.52
N LYS A 579 12.94 5.59 -21.41
CA LYS A 579 14.22 5.10 -20.92
C LYS A 579 14.11 4.49 -19.53
N ALA A 580 13.49 5.21 -18.58
CA ALA A 580 13.31 4.75 -17.22
C ALA A 580 12.45 3.48 -17.15
N GLN A 581 11.31 3.46 -17.85
CA GLN A 581 10.40 2.31 -17.87
C GLN A 581 11.01 1.08 -18.56
N ALA A 582 11.80 1.26 -19.62
CA ALA A 582 12.53 0.18 -20.24
C ALA A 582 13.56 -0.43 -19.28
N THR A 583 14.28 0.41 -18.54
CA THR A 583 15.23 -0.02 -17.51
C THR A 583 14.54 -0.84 -16.43
N ARG A 584 13.35 -0.42 -15.96
CA ARG A 584 12.51 -1.18 -15.04
C ARG A 584 12.10 -2.53 -15.62
N ALA A 585 11.59 -2.54 -16.85
CA ALA A 585 11.10 -3.75 -17.51
C ALA A 585 12.21 -4.80 -17.72
N LEU A 586 13.46 -4.38 -17.99
CA LEU A 586 14.64 -5.25 -18.06
C LEU A 586 14.92 -5.96 -16.73
N GLY A 587 14.78 -5.24 -15.61
CA GLY A 587 14.91 -5.82 -14.28
C GLY A 587 13.79 -6.80 -13.93
N ASP A 588 12.53 -6.41 -14.19
CA ASP A 588 11.35 -7.23 -13.91
C ASP A 588 11.29 -8.51 -14.76
N SER A 589 11.77 -8.45 -16.00
CA SER A 589 11.90 -9.62 -16.89
C SER A 589 13.17 -10.46 -16.64
N ARG A 590 14.05 -10.02 -15.73
CA ARG A 590 15.35 -10.65 -15.44
C ARG A 590 16.22 -10.86 -16.69
N CYS A 591 16.28 -9.86 -17.55
CA CYS A 591 17.03 -9.88 -18.80
C CYS A 591 18.55 -9.85 -18.54
N ALA A 592 19.17 -11.02 -18.34
CA ALA A 592 20.59 -11.12 -17.96
C ALA A 592 21.56 -10.52 -19.00
N LYS A 593 21.19 -10.50 -20.28
CA LYS A 593 22.03 -9.89 -21.34
C LYS A 593 22.10 -8.35 -21.26
N ALA A 594 21.24 -7.71 -20.43
CA ALA A 594 21.24 -6.27 -20.22
C ALA A 594 22.19 -5.79 -19.09
N LEU A 595 22.97 -6.67 -18.45
CA LEU A 595 23.78 -6.31 -17.28
C LEU A 595 24.73 -5.13 -17.53
N ASP A 596 25.46 -5.13 -18.65
CA ASP A 596 26.38 -4.04 -18.97
C ASP A 596 25.65 -2.70 -19.18
N LEU A 597 24.50 -2.75 -19.86
CA LEU A 597 23.64 -1.59 -20.05
C LEU A 597 23.11 -1.09 -18.72
N LEU A 598 22.59 -1.98 -17.86
CA LEU A 598 22.05 -1.62 -16.55
C LEU A 598 23.12 -1.02 -15.63
N ARG A 599 24.38 -1.51 -15.69
CA ARG A 599 25.50 -0.88 -14.99
C ARG A 599 25.75 0.53 -15.51
N ALA A 600 25.70 0.75 -16.81
CA ALA A 600 25.86 2.10 -17.39
C ALA A 600 24.69 3.03 -16.97
N MET A 601 23.47 2.52 -16.92
CA MET A 601 22.27 3.27 -16.54
C MET A 601 22.30 3.77 -15.08
N THR A 602 23.13 3.22 -14.20
CA THR A 602 23.31 3.77 -12.83
C THR A 602 23.90 5.19 -12.83
N LEU A 603 24.47 5.64 -13.94
CA LEU A 603 25.06 6.97 -14.15
C LEU A 603 24.17 7.88 -15.03
N ASP A 604 22.95 7.46 -15.37
CA ASP A 604 22.05 8.24 -16.21
C ASP A 604 21.65 9.56 -15.53
N GLU A 605 21.35 10.58 -16.32
CA GLU A 605 20.91 11.89 -15.82
C GLU A 605 19.51 11.82 -15.15
N ASN A 606 18.66 10.86 -15.57
CA ASN A 606 17.35 10.65 -15.00
C ASN A 606 17.44 9.85 -13.69
N PRO A 607 17.11 10.45 -12.53
CA PRO A 607 17.20 9.77 -11.22
C PRO A 607 16.32 8.51 -11.13
N ARG A 608 15.16 8.48 -11.82
CA ARG A 608 14.27 7.30 -11.85
C ARG A 608 14.91 6.16 -12.64
N ALA A 609 15.53 6.44 -13.79
CA ALA A 609 16.29 5.45 -14.55
C ALA A 609 17.44 4.87 -13.71
N ARG A 610 18.16 5.72 -12.95
CA ARG A 610 19.20 5.27 -12.01
C ARG A 610 18.64 4.34 -10.94
N ALA A 611 17.53 4.68 -10.32
CA ALA A 611 16.89 3.87 -9.27
C ALA A 611 16.42 2.53 -9.83
N TYR A 612 15.79 2.52 -11.01
CA TYR A 612 15.38 1.27 -11.67
C TYR A 612 16.56 0.41 -12.11
N ALA A 613 17.66 1.02 -12.54
CA ALA A 613 18.90 0.28 -12.84
C ALA A 613 19.47 -0.40 -11.59
N CYS A 614 19.53 0.31 -10.46
CA CYS A 614 19.93 -0.27 -9.17
C CYS A 614 19.03 -1.45 -8.80
N ALA A 615 17.70 -1.27 -8.84
CA ALA A 615 16.74 -2.33 -8.52
C ALA A 615 16.89 -3.55 -9.44
N ALA A 616 17.09 -3.31 -10.77
CA ALA A 616 17.30 -4.37 -11.76
C ALA A 616 18.59 -5.17 -11.49
N LEU A 617 19.70 -4.49 -11.20
CA LEU A 617 20.98 -5.14 -10.85
C LEU A 617 20.87 -5.98 -9.58
N GLY A 618 20.12 -5.50 -8.58
CA GLY A 618 19.79 -6.26 -7.38
C GLY A 618 18.97 -7.51 -7.67
N ARG A 619 17.91 -7.41 -8.51
CA ARG A 619 17.10 -8.55 -8.94
C ARG A 619 17.87 -9.60 -9.73
N LEU A 620 18.83 -9.15 -10.54
CA LEU A 620 19.74 -9.99 -11.31
C LEU A 620 20.93 -10.51 -10.49
N GLN A 621 21.10 -10.06 -9.24
CA GLN A 621 22.18 -10.42 -8.32
C GLN A 621 23.57 -10.19 -8.91
N ASP A 622 23.76 -9.08 -9.62
CA ASP A 622 24.99 -8.77 -10.35
C ASP A 622 26.11 -8.29 -9.40
N LYS A 623 27.04 -9.18 -9.10
CA LYS A 623 28.19 -8.86 -8.23
C LYS A 623 29.16 -7.83 -8.80
N GLU A 624 29.23 -7.69 -10.13
CA GLU A 624 30.09 -6.71 -10.76
C GLU A 624 29.54 -5.28 -10.63
N ALA A 625 28.23 -5.13 -10.37
CA ALA A 625 27.58 -3.84 -10.16
C ALA A 625 27.92 -3.16 -8.81
N ILE A 626 28.60 -3.84 -7.88
CA ILE A 626 28.86 -3.28 -6.53
C ILE A 626 29.61 -1.95 -6.60
N ALA A 627 30.57 -1.82 -7.52
CA ALA A 627 31.31 -0.56 -7.72
C ALA A 627 30.41 0.58 -8.21
N ASN A 628 29.47 0.27 -9.13
CA ASN A 628 28.48 1.23 -9.64
C ASN A 628 27.51 1.66 -8.52
N LEU A 629 26.99 0.71 -7.73
CA LEU A 629 26.10 0.98 -6.59
C LEU A 629 26.81 1.83 -5.52
N THR A 630 28.11 1.58 -5.28
CA THR A 630 28.93 2.40 -4.38
C THR A 630 29.06 3.84 -4.91
N ALA A 631 29.27 4.01 -6.22
CA ALA A 631 29.32 5.33 -6.85
C ALA A 631 27.99 6.07 -6.75
N VAL A 632 26.86 5.37 -6.96
CA VAL A 632 25.50 5.94 -6.76
C VAL A 632 25.35 6.48 -5.35
N LEU A 633 25.74 5.72 -4.31
CA LEU A 633 25.65 6.16 -2.91
C LEU A 633 26.55 7.38 -2.63
N TRP A 634 27.76 7.37 -3.20
CA TRP A 634 28.70 8.46 -3.06
C TRP A 634 28.18 9.76 -3.70
N GLU A 635 27.71 9.69 -4.95
CA GLU A 635 27.18 10.85 -5.70
C GLU A 635 25.87 11.37 -5.12
N ASN A 636 25.00 10.46 -4.64
CA ASN A 636 23.72 10.82 -4.04
C ASN A 636 23.86 11.63 -2.75
N ASP A 637 24.94 11.43 -2.01
CA ASP A 637 25.23 12.10 -0.73
C ASP A 637 24.01 12.20 0.22
N ASN A 638 23.20 11.14 0.24
CA ASN A 638 21.92 11.04 0.98
C ASN A 638 20.83 12.07 0.59
N ALA A 639 20.98 12.82 -0.51
CA ALA A 639 20.03 13.85 -0.94
C ALA A 639 18.70 13.26 -1.43
N ASP A 640 18.75 12.13 -2.12
CA ASP A 640 17.54 11.40 -2.60
C ASP A 640 17.41 10.08 -1.85
N PRO A 641 16.44 9.97 -0.91
CA PRO A 641 16.27 8.77 -0.10
C PRO A 641 15.75 7.57 -0.90
N TRP A 642 14.99 7.77 -1.98
CA TRP A 642 14.50 6.67 -2.83
C TRP A 642 15.62 6.08 -3.68
N LEU A 643 16.53 6.92 -4.20
CA LEU A 643 17.72 6.44 -4.90
C LEU A 643 18.66 5.68 -3.93
N ARG A 644 18.86 6.20 -2.71
CA ARG A 644 19.60 5.49 -1.66
C ARG A 644 18.96 4.15 -1.35
N GLN A 645 17.63 4.08 -1.17
CA GLN A 645 16.90 2.84 -0.92
C GLN A 645 17.11 1.82 -2.04
N ALA A 646 17.01 2.23 -3.31
CA ALA A 646 17.21 1.35 -4.46
C ALA A 646 18.62 0.75 -4.47
N ALA A 647 19.66 1.58 -4.25
CA ALA A 647 21.05 1.14 -4.22
C ALA A 647 21.33 0.19 -3.03
N THR A 648 20.84 0.51 -1.83
CA THR A 648 21.04 -0.32 -0.63
C THR A 648 20.31 -1.65 -0.72
N THR A 649 19.09 -1.66 -1.26
CA THR A 649 18.33 -2.89 -1.51
C THR A 649 19.03 -3.78 -2.56
N ALA A 650 19.60 -3.18 -3.61
CA ALA A 650 20.37 -3.92 -4.58
C ALA A 650 21.61 -4.58 -3.96
N LEU A 651 22.37 -3.84 -3.15
CA LEU A 651 23.51 -4.38 -2.40
C LEU A 651 23.13 -5.53 -1.47
N ALA A 652 22.00 -5.40 -0.76
CA ALA A 652 21.50 -6.45 0.12
C ALA A 652 21.09 -7.72 -0.66
N ARG A 653 20.44 -7.56 -1.83
CA ARG A 653 20.05 -8.69 -2.71
C ARG A 653 21.25 -9.38 -3.36
N ILE A 654 22.30 -8.64 -3.71
CA ILE A 654 23.56 -9.20 -4.20
C ILE A 654 24.26 -9.99 -3.10
N GLY A 655 24.21 -9.52 -1.84
CA GLY A 655 24.62 -10.24 -0.66
C GLY A 655 26.13 -10.52 -0.56
N ASP A 656 26.99 -9.73 -1.22
CA ASP A 656 28.46 -9.89 -1.10
C ASP A 656 28.97 -9.23 0.17
N ARG A 657 28.93 -10.02 1.26
CA ARG A 657 29.34 -9.57 2.60
C ARG A 657 30.75 -8.98 2.63
N ALA A 658 31.70 -9.61 1.93
CA ALA A 658 33.10 -9.16 1.96
C ALA A 658 33.24 -7.75 1.35
N LYS A 659 32.51 -7.45 0.29
CA LYS A 659 32.47 -6.12 -0.29
C LYS A 659 31.77 -5.11 0.59
N LEU A 660 30.64 -5.49 1.24
CA LEU A 660 29.95 -4.63 2.21
C LEU A 660 30.83 -4.29 3.40
N GLU A 661 31.67 -5.23 3.89
CA GLU A 661 32.63 -4.96 4.95
C GLU A 661 33.72 -3.97 4.55
N VAL A 662 34.14 -3.97 3.29
CA VAL A 662 35.05 -2.94 2.73
C VAL A 662 34.35 -1.59 2.66
N MET A 663 33.10 -1.53 2.14
CA MET A 663 32.32 -0.30 2.07
C MET A 663 32.03 0.27 3.47
N ALA A 664 31.83 -0.56 4.48
CA ALA A 664 31.63 -0.14 5.88
C ALA A 664 32.90 0.50 6.50
N ALA A 665 34.04 0.44 5.85
CA ALA A 665 35.29 1.11 6.24
C ALA A 665 35.70 2.21 5.25
N ASP A 666 34.82 2.62 4.36
CA ASP A 666 35.11 3.67 3.35
C ASP A 666 35.35 5.03 4.00
N GLN A 667 36.12 5.89 3.34
CA GLN A 667 36.37 7.25 3.82
C GLN A 667 35.11 8.14 3.78
N PHE A 668 34.16 7.84 2.89
CA PHE A 668 32.94 8.63 2.68
C PHE A 668 31.79 8.12 3.55
N PRO A 669 31.21 8.97 4.43
CA PRO A 669 30.13 8.58 5.35
C PRO A 669 28.90 7.98 4.63
N GLN A 670 28.49 8.55 3.48
CA GLN A 670 27.34 8.08 2.73
C GLN A 670 27.54 6.65 2.18
N VAL A 671 28.77 6.25 1.87
CA VAL A 671 29.10 4.88 1.44
C VAL A 671 29.02 3.94 2.66
N ARG A 672 29.56 4.36 3.82
CA ARG A 672 29.49 3.57 5.05
C ARG A 672 28.03 3.39 5.51
N LEU A 673 27.20 4.46 5.43
CA LEU A 673 25.77 4.38 5.71
C LEU A 673 25.09 3.40 4.76
N GLY A 674 25.36 3.48 3.45
CA GLY A 674 24.80 2.54 2.47
C GLY A 674 25.16 1.09 2.76
N ALA A 675 26.40 0.81 3.17
CA ALA A 675 26.81 -0.53 3.61
C ALA A 675 26.05 -0.98 4.86
N LEU A 676 25.88 -0.10 5.85
CA LEU A 676 25.09 -0.36 7.05
C LEU A 676 23.66 -0.74 6.71
N LEU A 677 23.00 0.05 5.87
CA LEU A 677 21.59 -0.18 5.48
C LEU A 677 21.42 -1.51 4.73
N ALA A 678 22.37 -1.87 3.87
CA ALA A 678 22.38 -3.18 3.20
C ALA A 678 22.58 -4.32 4.21
N LEU A 679 23.54 -4.20 5.15
CA LEU A 679 23.76 -5.17 6.21
C LEU A 679 22.53 -5.29 7.14
N ARG A 680 21.81 -4.18 7.43
CA ARG A 680 20.55 -4.19 8.17
C ARG A 680 19.50 -5.07 7.47
N GLN A 681 19.28 -4.91 6.18
CA GLN A 681 18.34 -5.74 5.42
C GLN A 681 18.73 -7.23 5.43
N MET A 682 20.04 -7.52 5.46
CA MET A 682 20.58 -8.89 5.58
C MET A 682 20.57 -9.45 7.00
N ARG A 683 20.28 -8.64 8.02
CA ARG A 683 20.42 -8.96 9.45
C ARG A 683 21.82 -9.45 9.80
N ASP A 684 22.86 -8.84 9.18
CA ASP A 684 24.23 -9.33 9.30
C ASP A 684 24.95 -8.73 10.53
N PRO A 685 25.58 -9.57 11.38
CA PRO A 685 26.28 -9.09 12.56
C PRO A 685 27.48 -8.15 12.28
N ALA A 686 27.95 -8.05 11.04
CA ALA A 686 29.01 -7.11 10.68
C ALA A 686 28.64 -5.63 10.94
N ILE A 687 27.35 -5.32 11.13
CA ILE A 687 26.87 -4.01 11.61
C ILE A 687 27.59 -3.56 12.88
N GLY A 688 27.94 -4.47 13.78
CA GLY A 688 28.55 -4.14 15.07
C GLY A 688 29.78 -3.25 14.98
N ARG A 689 30.56 -3.33 13.92
CA ARG A 689 31.73 -2.45 13.70
C ARG A 689 31.36 -0.96 13.55
N LEU A 690 30.15 -0.68 13.05
CA LEU A 690 29.69 0.68 12.81
C LEU A 690 29.10 1.35 14.06
N LEU A 691 28.97 0.65 15.20
CA LEU A 691 28.60 1.24 16.49
C LEU A 691 29.60 2.33 16.97
N PHE A 692 30.83 2.28 16.47
CA PHE A 692 31.88 3.21 16.83
C PHE A 692 32.32 4.09 15.66
N ASP A 693 31.45 4.28 14.68
CA ASP A 693 31.70 5.18 13.57
C ASP A 693 31.96 6.62 14.04
N SER A 694 32.78 7.35 13.29
CA SER A 694 33.07 8.76 13.57
C SER A 694 31.84 9.66 13.37
N GLU A 695 30.91 9.23 12.50
CA GLU A 695 29.65 9.91 12.27
C GLU A 695 28.59 9.40 13.26
N ALA A 696 28.08 10.30 14.11
CA ALA A 696 27.11 9.96 15.15
C ALA A 696 25.82 9.34 14.58
N THR A 697 25.37 9.81 13.41
CA THR A 697 24.20 9.28 12.71
C THR A 697 24.38 7.84 12.28
N ILE A 698 25.57 7.45 11.82
CA ILE A 698 25.89 6.06 11.43
C ILE A 698 25.94 5.16 12.67
N ALA A 699 26.56 5.64 13.76
CA ALA A 699 26.60 4.89 15.02
C ALA A 699 25.18 4.67 15.59
N LEU A 700 24.30 5.67 15.50
CA LEU A 700 22.90 5.58 15.91
C LEU A 700 22.13 4.56 15.06
N GLU A 701 22.26 4.62 13.75
CA GLU A 701 21.62 3.65 12.84
C GLU A 701 22.12 2.22 13.07
N ALA A 702 23.41 2.04 13.39
CA ALA A 702 23.95 0.73 13.75
C ALA A 702 23.35 0.22 15.08
N ALA A 703 23.21 1.09 16.08
CA ALA A 703 22.58 0.77 17.34
C ALA A 703 21.10 0.36 17.15
N ARG A 704 20.34 1.15 16.39
CA ARG A 704 18.96 0.83 16.01
C ARG A 704 18.88 -0.54 15.33
N ALA A 705 19.69 -0.76 14.30
CA ALA A 705 19.66 -2.01 13.56
C ALA A 705 19.91 -3.24 14.43
N ILE A 706 20.89 -3.16 15.35
CA ILE A 706 21.22 -4.27 16.26
C ILE A 706 20.06 -4.53 17.22
N TYR A 707 19.46 -3.48 17.75
CA TYR A 707 18.39 -3.60 18.72
C TYR A 707 17.09 -4.06 18.06
N ASP A 708 16.61 -3.37 17.05
CA ASP A 708 15.33 -3.65 16.34
C ASP A 708 15.30 -5.07 15.78
N LEU A 709 16.42 -5.50 15.18
CA LEU A 709 16.51 -6.81 14.54
C LEU A 709 16.94 -7.92 15.49
N ASN A 710 17.13 -7.60 16.77
CA ASN A 710 17.63 -8.53 17.80
C ASN A 710 18.88 -9.29 17.35
N ILE A 711 19.92 -8.57 16.91
CA ILE A 711 21.20 -9.20 16.53
C ILE A 711 21.95 -9.59 17.79
N GLU A 712 21.57 -10.71 18.41
CA GLU A 712 22.03 -11.16 19.74
C GLU A 712 23.56 -11.12 19.90
N SER A 713 24.31 -11.53 18.87
CA SER A 713 25.76 -11.55 18.89
C SER A 713 26.42 -10.17 19.07
N GLN A 714 25.68 -9.09 18.77
CA GLN A 714 26.14 -7.70 18.85
C GLN A 714 25.59 -6.94 20.07
N MET A 715 24.65 -7.52 20.83
CA MET A 715 24.07 -6.89 22.02
C MET A 715 25.10 -6.52 23.08
N PRO A 716 26.17 -7.35 23.38
CA PRO A 716 27.23 -6.94 24.32
C PRO A 716 27.99 -5.69 23.86
N MET A 717 28.18 -5.52 22.54
CA MET A 717 28.86 -4.37 21.98
C MET A 717 27.98 -3.11 22.04
N LEU A 718 26.66 -3.28 21.80
CA LEU A 718 25.68 -2.22 21.98
C LEU A 718 25.60 -1.76 23.45
N ALA A 719 25.60 -2.68 24.42
CA ALA A 719 25.63 -2.35 25.84
C ALA A 719 26.88 -1.55 26.23
N ALA A 720 28.06 -1.94 25.72
CA ALA A 720 29.31 -1.23 25.96
C ALA A 720 29.32 0.21 25.38
N LEU A 721 28.50 0.49 24.36
CA LEU A 721 28.33 1.86 23.87
C LEU A 721 27.62 2.72 24.92
N GLY A 722 26.59 2.18 25.62
CA GLY A 722 25.90 2.86 26.72
C GLY A 722 26.82 3.30 27.84
N ASP A 723 27.79 2.47 28.22
CA ASP A 723 28.74 2.80 29.26
C ASP A 723 29.61 4.04 28.96
N ARG A 724 29.87 4.33 27.68
CA ARG A 724 30.61 5.52 27.23
C ARG A 724 29.81 6.82 27.35
N PHE A 725 28.50 6.75 27.31
CA PHE A 725 27.63 7.94 27.44
C PHE A 725 27.17 8.19 28.89
N CYS A 726 27.34 7.23 29.79
CA CYS A 726 27.01 7.40 31.21
C CYS A 726 28.09 8.11 32.02
N ASP A 727 29.30 8.26 31.49
CA ASP A 727 30.42 8.92 32.16
C ASP A 727 30.52 10.43 31.87
N HIS A 728 29.51 11.01 31.23
CA HIS A 728 29.33 12.43 30.95
C HIS A 728 27.93 12.89 31.35
#